data_cd66d1a2d811e0ac3d94907f5678d5e1
#
_entry.id   cd66d1a2d811e0ac3d94907f5678d5e1
#
_cell.length_a   1.000
_cell.length_b   1.000
_cell.length_c   1.000
_cell.angle_alpha   90.00
_cell.angle_beta   90.00
_cell.angle_gamma   90.00
#
_symmetry.space_group_name_H-M   'P 1'
#
loop_
_entity.id
_entity.type
_entity.pdbx_description
1 polymer ?
#
loop_
_entity_poly.entity_id
_entity_poly.type
_entity_poly.pdbx_seq_one_letter_code
_entity_poly.pdbx_strand_id
1 'polypeptide(L)'
;MPLRWQIQFEKVTEPSLTWVEVDLNERLHFEKSLLTLHRKESSNFFEISQLCEGGKIQRWVITEYHRLQLSDHAGVGHLSLYSQEGLIQTWHYTLALNNLITQFKDNFEQRDELEKNFTAYDPTASDLAVCHVCQSPILVNQTSCMVCDPETEIPPSTLTLFKLWRFAKPYKKELLIGFLLTLLSTAATLVPPYISMPLMDDVLIPFQTSHEMNFELAGLYLGGLFLAAIFAWGLGWWKTYILALVSERIGMELRTKTFNHLIHLSLEYFGAKRTGDLMARIGNETDRICIFLSLHLLDFLTDMLMLIMTASILISIDPLLALVTLLPLPFIAWMIHYVRDKLRFGFEKVDRNWSEVNNVLSDTIPGIRVVKAFAQEDRENNRFIAANQRNLEVNDRVNRIWSSFAPTVTLLTEIGLLVVWGFGIYQVANDKITVGVLTAFLAYISRFYGRMDSMSRIVSHTQKAAAGAKRVFDILDHESSVPDTKNPVSLPKNIKGQIDLSNVSFRYGNRSVTKNIDLQIQPGEMIGLVGHSGSGKSTLVNLICRFYDVSEGSVKIDGIDVRMIATEELRKLFGMVLQEPFLFFGTIAENIAYGKPESSRSEIVQAAKAANAHDFILRLPLGYDSLVGERGQSLSGGERQRISIARALLIDPKILILDEATSSVDTTTEKEIQKALDNLVKGRTTIAIAHRLSTLRKADRLIVLDKGEIIEVGNHDELMAAQGTYFELYQAQARHAAEIAQSVE
;
A
#
# COMPACT_ATOMS: atom_id res chain seq x y z
N MET A 1 33.73 3.64 -5.67
CA MET A 1 33.44 3.71 -7.10
C MET A 1 32.83 2.39 -7.54
N PRO A 2 31.68 2.34 -8.27
CA PRO A 2 31.05 1.08 -8.69
C PRO A 2 31.99 0.22 -9.56
N LEU A 3 31.94 -1.10 -9.37
CA LEU A 3 32.86 -2.06 -10.01
C LEU A 3 32.89 -1.93 -11.55
N ARG A 4 31.74 -1.64 -12.18
CA ARG A 4 31.62 -1.42 -13.65
C ARG A 4 32.44 -0.23 -14.14
N TRP A 5 32.59 0.81 -13.32
CA TRP A 5 33.39 1.99 -13.63
C TRP A 5 34.87 1.74 -13.33
N GLN A 6 35.18 0.93 -12.34
CA GLN A 6 36.57 0.52 -12.05
C GLN A 6 37.17 -0.33 -13.19
N ILE A 7 36.39 -1.26 -13.74
CA ILE A 7 36.83 -2.11 -14.85
C ILE A 7 37.03 -1.29 -16.14
N GLN A 8 36.21 -0.26 -16.36
CA GLN A 8 36.25 0.55 -17.58
C GLN A 8 37.34 1.62 -17.56
N PHE A 9 37.82 1.99 -16.36
CA PHE A 9 38.78 3.07 -16.14
C PHE A 9 39.93 2.63 -15.20
N GLU A 10 40.70 1.61 -15.58
CA GLU A 10 41.89 1.07 -14.83
C GLU A 10 42.93 2.12 -14.45
N LYS A 11 42.83 3.35 -14.94
CA LYS A 11 43.83 4.42 -14.77
C LYS A 11 43.43 5.56 -13.82
N VAL A 12 42.26 5.50 -13.18
CA VAL A 12 41.87 6.50 -12.18
C VAL A 12 42.35 6.02 -10.81
N THR A 13 43.56 6.36 -10.48
CA THR A 13 44.27 5.91 -9.25
C THR A 13 44.04 6.78 -8.03
N GLU A 14 43.26 7.87 -8.12
CA GLU A 14 43.04 8.79 -7.02
C GLU A 14 41.78 8.42 -6.22
N PRO A 15 41.85 8.32 -4.87
CA PRO A 15 40.72 8.02 -4.04
C PRO A 15 39.65 9.16 -4.11
N SER A 16 38.44 8.84 -4.48
CA SER A 16 37.35 9.81 -4.54
C SER A 16 36.73 10.05 -3.16
N LEU A 17 36.55 11.31 -2.76
CA LEU A 17 35.86 11.71 -1.52
C LEU A 17 34.36 11.38 -1.58
N THR A 18 33.73 11.62 -2.74
CA THR A 18 32.35 11.27 -3.02
C THR A 18 32.15 11.09 -4.52
N TRP A 19 31.08 10.39 -4.89
CA TRP A 19 30.74 10.15 -6.29
C TRP A 19 29.22 10.04 -6.45
N VAL A 20 28.73 10.33 -7.67
CA VAL A 20 27.33 10.15 -8.05
C VAL A 20 27.22 9.85 -9.53
N GLU A 21 26.27 8.98 -9.92
CA GLU A 21 25.92 8.78 -11.33
C GLU A 21 24.92 9.82 -11.78
N VAL A 22 25.11 10.36 -12.98
CA VAL A 22 24.12 11.13 -13.73
C VAL A 22 23.74 10.35 -14.98
N ASP A 23 22.46 10.36 -15.34
CA ASP A 23 21.88 9.43 -16.32
C ASP A 23 21.38 10.12 -17.60
N LEU A 24 21.57 11.43 -17.73
CA LEU A 24 21.19 12.19 -18.93
C LEU A 24 22.41 12.98 -19.46
N ASN A 25 22.56 13.00 -20.80
CA ASN A 25 23.56 13.85 -21.47
C ASN A 25 23.00 15.27 -21.73
N GLU A 26 23.81 16.14 -22.33
CA GLU A 26 23.45 17.53 -22.69
C GLU A 26 22.23 17.65 -23.63
N ARG A 27 21.88 16.58 -24.36
CA ARG A 27 20.70 16.49 -25.24
C ARG A 27 19.53 15.79 -24.58
N LEU A 28 19.59 15.54 -23.25
CA LEU A 28 18.59 14.85 -22.46
C LEU A 28 18.32 13.39 -22.90
N HIS A 29 19.28 12.75 -23.60
CA HIS A 29 19.22 11.34 -23.89
C HIS A 29 19.81 10.55 -22.73
N PHE A 30 19.29 9.34 -22.49
CA PHE A 30 19.83 8.44 -21.46
C PHE A 30 21.26 8.02 -21.82
N GLU A 31 22.22 8.57 -21.09
CA GLU A 31 23.66 8.26 -21.21
C GLU A 31 24.26 8.39 -19.82
N LYS A 32 24.70 7.30 -19.26
CA LYS A 32 25.25 7.29 -17.90
C LYS A 32 26.65 7.87 -17.88
N SER A 33 26.88 8.77 -16.94
CA SER A 33 28.23 9.24 -16.59
C SER A 33 28.41 9.30 -15.08
N LEU A 34 29.63 9.19 -14.62
CA LEU A 34 29.98 9.22 -13.20
C LEU A 34 30.68 10.53 -12.87
N LEU A 35 30.12 11.27 -11.92
CA LEU A 35 30.77 12.44 -11.32
C LEU A 35 31.53 11.98 -10.07
N THR A 36 32.79 12.35 -9.96
CA THR A 36 33.63 12.07 -8.79
C THR A 36 34.27 13.36 -8.29
N LEU A 37 34.28 13.55 -6.98
CA LEU A 37 35.02 14.60 -6.31
C LEU A 37 36.25 13.99 -5.65
N HIS A 38 37.45 14.49 -5.99
CA HIS A 38 38.70 14.03 -5.42
C HIS A 38 39.65 15.19 -5.16
N ARG A 39 40.63 14.95 -4.30
CA ARG A 39 41.74 15.91 -4.06
C ARG A 39 42.86 15.58 -5.00
N LYS A 40 43.47 16.57 -5.63
CA LYS A 40 44.64 16.39 -6.48
C LYS A 40 45.89 16.25 -5.62
N GLU A 41 46.58 15.11 -5.68
CA GLU A 41 47.74 14.77 -4.83
C GLU A 41 48.89 15.79 -4.88
N SER A 42 49.01 16.57 -5.96
CA SER A 42 50.08 17.54 -6.18
C SER A 42 49.70 18.98 -5.86
N SER A 43 48.49 19.25 -5.40
CA SER A 43 47.97 20.62 -5.15
C SER A 43 46.87 20.64 -4.08
N ASN A 44 46.72 21.76 -3.36
CA ASN A 44 45.67 21.93 -2.33
C ASN A 44 44.27 22.18 -2.93
N PHE A 45 43.97 21.73 -4.15
CA PHE A 45 42.70 21.96 -4.82
C PHE A 45 41.93 20.67 -4.98
N PHE A 46 40.59 20.78 -4.90
CA PHE A 46 39.66 19.71 -5.24
C PHE A 46 39.39 19.70 -6.75
N GLU A 47 39.05 18.55 -7.29
CA GLU A 47 38.73 18.37 -8.70
C GLU A 47 37.45 17.56 -8.83
N ILE A 48 36.49 18.02 -9.67
CA ILE A 48 35.35 17.20 -10.11
C ILE A 48 35.72 16.59 -11.45
N SER A 49 35.61 15.27 -11.55
CA SER A 49 35.80 14.56 -12.81
C SER A 49 34.52 13.90 -13.25
N GLN A 50 34.13 14.08 -14.51
CA GLN A 50 33.04 13.37 -15.17
C GLN A 50 33.63 12.26 -16.08
N LEU A 51 33.21 11.02 -15.81
CA LEU A 51 33.58 9.86 -16.59
C LEU A 51 32.38 9.39 -17.41
N CYS A 52 32.45 9.52 -18.74
CA CYS A 52 31.38 9.08 -19.64
C CYS A 52 31.61 7.63 -20.11
N GLU A 53 30.54 6.89 -20.42
CA GLU A 53 30.60 5.50 -20.93
C GLU A 53 31.45 5.35 -22.20
N GLY A 54 31.65 6.42 -22.96
CA GLY A 54 32.54 6.47 -24.14
C GLY A 54 34.04 6.66 -23.86
N GLY A 55 34.51 6.56 -22.59
CA GLY A 55 35.92 6.71 -22.21
C GLY A 55 36.44 8.14 -22.17
N LYS A 56 35.58 9.15 -22.34
CA LYS A 56 35.95 10.56 -22.21
C LYS A 56 35.95 10.96 -20.73
N ILE A 57 36.96 11.69 -20.32
CA ILE A 57 37.08 12.25 -18.97
C ILE A 57 37.15 13.75 -19.11
N GLN A 58 36.20 14.45 -18.44
CA GLN A 58 36.24 15.90 -18.29
C GLN A 58 36.58 16.25 -16.85
N ARG A 59 37.35 17.30 -16.60
CA ARG A 59 37.83 17.67 -15.27
C ARG A 59 37.67 19.15 -15.03
N TRP A 60 37.23 19.52 -13.81
CA TRP A 60 37.06 20.89 -13.36
C TRP A 60 37.80 21.08 -12.01
N VAL A 61 38.74 21.99 -11.97
CA VAL A 61 39.44 22.35 -10.74
C VAL A 61 38.54 23.24 -9.89
N ILE A 62 38.39 22.86 -8.64
CA ILE A 62 37.46 23.50 -7.69
C ILE A 62 38.25 24.39 -6.74
N THR A 63 37.86 25.64 -6.64
CA THR A 63 38.37 26.63 -5.69
C THR A 63 37.31 26.95 -4.61
N GLU A 64 37.68 27.75 -3.62
CA GLU A 64 36.74 28.14 -2.54
C GLU A 64 35.48 28.88 -3.04
N TYR A 65 35.55 29.49 -4.21
CA TYR A 65 34.47 30.29 -4.79
C TYR A 65 33.47 29.49 -5.64
N HIS A 66 33.75 28.21 -5.87
CA HIS A 66 32.86 27.36 -6.65
C HIS A 66 31.70 26.83 -5.78
N ARG A 67 30.45 26.91 -6.33
CA ARG A 67 29.23 26.46 -5.68
C ARG A 67 28.46 25.52 -6.60
N LEU A 68 27.84 24.51 -6.02
CA LEU A 68 26.90 23.63 -6.72
C LEU A 68 25.48 24.08 -6.41
N GLN A 69 24.68 24.28 -7.43
CA GLN A 69 23.27 24.61 -7.33
C GLN A 69 22.41 23.52 -7.95
N LEU A 70 21.38 23.11 -7.23
CA LEU A 70 20.36 22.17 -7.72
C LEU A 70 19.15 22.96 -8.21
N SER A 71 18.63 22.58 -9.36
CA SER A 71 17.35 23.04 -9.88
C SER A 71 16.67 21.90 -10.63
N ASP A 72 15.35 21.95 -10.76
CA ASP A 72 14.62 21.03 -11.61
C ASP A 72 13.72 21.80 -12.58
N HIS A 73 13.59 21.28 -13.78
CA HIS A 73 12.70 21.85 -14.78
C HIS A 73 12.10 20.73 -15.64
N ALA A 74 10.76 20.75 -15.78
CA ALA A 74 10.01 19.81 -16.62
C ALA A 74 10.32 18.32 -16.33
N GLY A 75 10.63 17.96 -15.08
CA GLY A 75 10.93 16.58 -14.69
C GLY A 75 12.40 16.18 -14.87
N VAL A 76 13.27 17.09 -15.25
CA VAL A 76 14.73 16.91 -15.37
C VAL A 76 15.40 17.69 -14.26
N GLY A 77 16.27 17.02 -13.48
CA GLY A 77 17.12 17.66 -12.50
C GLY A 77 18.39 18.20 -13.13
N HIS A 78 18.83 19.35 -12.67
CA HIS A 78 20.04 20.04 -13.11
C HIS A 78 20.96 20.27 -11.93
N LEU A 79 22.19 19.77 -12.00
CA LEU A 79 23.28 20.09 -11.09
C LEU A 79 24.21 21.06 -11.81
N SER A 80 24.25 22.30 -11.36
CA SER A 80 25.03 23.37 -12.00
C SER A 80 26.20 23.81 -11.14
N LEU A 81 27.39 23.88 -11.73
CA LEU A 81 28.61 24.40 -11.12
C LEU A 81 28.80 25.87 -11.52
N TYR A 82 28.83 26.75 -10.53
CA TYR A 82 29.05 28.16 -10.69
C TYR A 82 30.42 28.58 -10.15
N SER A 83 31.03 29.58 -10.82
CA SER A 83 32.17 30.35 -10.33
C SER A 83 31.72 31.79 -10.07
N GLN A 84 32.66 32.68 -9.65
CA GLN A 84 32.41 34.13 -9.55
C GLN A 84 32.07 34.78 -10.90
N GLU A 85 32.52 34.21 -12.00
CA GLU A 85 32.33 34.72 -13.37
C GLU A 85 31.05 34.18 -14.02
N GLY A 86 30.33 33.21 -13.40
CA GLY A 86 29.09 32.63 -13.88
C GLY A 86 29.05 31.13 -13.92
N LEU A 87 28.13 30.58 -14.72
CA LEU A 87 27.91 29.17 -14.90
C LEU A 87 29.09 28.52 -15.66
N ILE A 88 29.68 27.46 -15.09
CA ILE A 88 30.78 26.70 -15.71
C ILE A 88 30.24 25.49 -16.45
N GLN A 89 29.41 24.66 -15.76
CA GLN A 89 28.89 23.40 -16.31
C GLN A 89 27.54 23.05 -15.67
N THR A 90 26.68 22.37 -16.44
CA THR A 90 25.43 21.80 -15.94
C THR A 90 25.37 20.31 -16.32
N TRP A 91 25.07 19.49 -15.34
CA TRP A 91 24.80 18.06 -15.53
C TRP A 91 23.30 17.82 -15.37
N HIS A 92 22.76 16.97 -16.22
CA HIS A 92 21.35 16.63 -16.24
C HIS A 92 21.12 15.24 -15.69
N TYR A 93 20.05 15.05 -14.93
CA TYR A 93 19.73 13.76 -14.34
C TYR A 93 18.22 13.57 -14.18
N THR A 94 17.76 12.32 -14.14
CA THR A 94 16.37 12.02 -13.82
C THR A 94 16.10 12.27 -12.33
N LEU A 95 14.90 12.72 -11.98
CA LEU A 95 14.53 13.02 -10.59
C LEU A 95 14.63 11.80 -9.65
N ALA A 96 14.72 10.59 -10.19
CA ALA A 96 15.01 9.39 -9.43
C ALA A 96 16.36 9.45 -8.68
N LEU A 97 17.33 10.20 -9.21
CA LEU A 97 18.66 10.38 -8.63
C LEU A 97 18.75 11.59 -7.69
N ASN A 98 17.67 12.35 -7.49
CA ASN A 98 17.70 13.62 -6.78
C ASN A 98 18.28 13.52 -5.36
N ASN A 99 17.96 12.46 -4.61
CA ASN A 99 18.51 12.24 -3.27
C ASN A 99 20.03 12.03 -3.28
N LEU A 100 20.55 11.25 -4.24
CA LEU A 100 21.98 10.99 -4.38
C LEU A 100 22.73 12.25 -4.81
N ILE A 101 22.15 13.03 -5.71
CA ILE A 101 22.73 14.30 -6.18
C ILE A 101 22.72 15.35 -5.07
N THR A 102 21.66 15.40 -4.25
CA THR A 102 21.61 16.29 -3.07
C THR A 102 22.72 15.91 -2.09
N GLN A 103 22.88 14.63 -1.80
CA GLN A 103 23.97 14.15 -0.93
C GLN A 103 25.36 14.48 -1.51
N PHE A 104 25.54 14.34 -2.83
CA PHE A 104 26.77 14.74 -3.50
C PHE A 104 27.05 16.24 -3.34
N LYS A 105 26.01 17.09 -3.49
CA LYS A 105 26.11 18.55 -3.26
C LYS A 105 26.49 18.86 -1.82
N ASP A 106 25.82 18.25 -0.83
CA ASP A 106 26.10 18.48 0.59
C ASP A 106 27.54 18.06 0.95
N ASN A 107 27.99 16.92 0.43
CA ASN A 107 29.36 16.47 0.56
C ASN A 107 30.36 17.45 -0.11
N PHE A 108 29.99 18.04 -1.24
CA PHE A 108 30.81 19.05 -1.89
C PHE A 108 30.89 20.34 -1.06
N GLU A 109 29.82 20.75 -0.42
CA GLU A 109 29.81 21.93 0.46
C GLU A 109 30.61 21.71 1.74
N GLN A 110 30.63 20.47 2.27
CA GLN A 110 31.38 20.04 3.46
C GLN A 110 32.77 19.45 3.13
N ARG A 111 33.30 19.62 1.93
CA ARG A 111 34.51 18.98 1.43
C ARG A 111 35.73 19.14 2.33
N ASP A 112 35.87 20.28 2.99
CA ASP A 112 37.01 20.58 3.89
C ASP A 112 36.89 19.86 5.25
N GLU A 113 35.67 19.56 5.70
CA GLU A 113 35.42 18.78 6.92
C GLU A 113 35.51 17.26 6.63
N LEU A 114 35.01 16.83 5.48
CA LEU A 114 35.14 15.45 5.02
C LEU A 114 36.60 15.03 4.91
N GLU A 115 37.47 15.93 4.45
CA GLU A 115 38.90 15.66 4.36
C GLU A 115 39.55 15.46 5.73
N LYS A 116 39.20 16.23 6.75
CA LYS A 116 39.77 16.12 8.11
C LYS A 116 39.37 14.79 8.80
N ASN A 117 38.25 14.22 8.43
CA ASN A 117 37.75 12.96 8.97
C ASN A 117 38.11 11.74 8.11
N PHE A 118 38.83 11.96 7.00
CA PHE A 118 39.24 10.90 6.08
C PHE A 118 40.50 10.20 6.61
N THR A 119 40.32 9.22 7.50
CA THR A 119 41.37 8.19 7.74
C THR A 119 41.51 7.38 6.47
N ALA A 120 42.70 7.21 5.95
CA ALA A 120 43.01 6.55 4.70
C ALA A 120 42.13 5.32 4.44
N TYR A 121 41.29 5.43 3.41
CA TYR A 121 40.39 4.35 2.96
C TYR A 121 41.25 3.16 2.55
N ASP A 122 41.13 2.06 3.28
CA ASP A 122 41.72 0.77 2.91
C ASP A 122 40.84 0.19 1.78
N PRO A 123 41.34 0.07 0.54
CA PRO A 123 40.59 -0.47 -0.59
C PRO A 123 40.20 -1.94 -0.42
N THR A 124 40.68 -2.61 0.64
CA THR A 124 40.27 -3.99 0.98
C THR A 124 39.07 -4.05 1.89
N ALA A 125 38.64 -2.95 2.52
CA ALA A 125 37.40 -2.85 3.28
C ALA A 125 36.25 -2.46 2.35
N SER A 126 35.72 -3.42 1.62
CA SER A 126 34.54 -3.27 0.74
C SER A 126 33.26 -3.21 1.55
N ASP A 127 33.00 -2.12 2.25
CA ASP A 127 31.76 -1.93 3.02
C ASP A 127 30.59 -1.31 2.22
N LEU A 128 30.77 -1.12 0.93
CA LEU A 128 29.64 -0.90 0.03
C LEU A 128 29.17 -2.26 -0.50
N ALA A 129 28.22 -2.85 0.21
CA ALA A 129 27.55 -4.03 -0.30
C ALA A 129 26.95 -3.71 -1.67
N VAL A 130 27.38 -4.44 -2.70
CA VAL A 130 26.87 -4.32 -4.06
C VAL A 130 25.81 -5.41 -4.26
N CYS A 131 24.69 -5.09 -4.87
CA CYS A 131 23.68 -6.08 -5.17
C CYS A 131 24.24 -7.18 -6.08
N HIS A 132 24.17 -8.43 -5.67
CA HIS A 132 24.65 -9.59 -6.43
C HIS A 132 23.88 -9.82 -7.76
N VAL A 133 22.70 -9.19 -7.94
CA VAL A 133 21.85 -9.36 -9.12
C VAL A 133 22.04 -8.25 -10.15
N CYS A 134 22.00 -6.97 -9.73
CA CYS A 134 22.07 -5.82 -10.65
C CYS A 134 23.33 -4.97 -10.46
N GLN A 135 24.20 -5.33 -9.51
CA GLN A 135 25.44 -4.62 -9.16
C GLN A 135 25.25 -3.14 -8.75
N SER A 136 24.02 -2.76 -8.39
CA SER A 136 23.76 -1.43 -7.84
C SER A 136 24.29 -1.32 -6.41
N PRO A 137 24.81 -0.16 -5.98
CA PRO A 137 25.29 0.03 -4.62
C PRO A 137 24.13 -0.06 -3.63
N ILE A 138 24.35 -0.78 -2.53
CA ILE A 138 23.46 -0.86 -1.38
C ILE A 138 23.94 0.20 -0.39
N LEU A 139 23.07 1.11 0.04
CA LEU A 139 23.41 2.16 1.01
C LEU A 139 23.80 1.54 2.37
N VAL A 140 24.75 2.18 3.08
CA VAL A 140 25.38 1.68 4.32
C VAL A 140 24.38 1.27 5.43
N ASN A 141 23.12 1.74 5.37
CA ASN A 141 22.05 1.39 6.30
C ASN A 141 20.95 0.52 5.68
N GLN A 142 21.15 0.00 4.46
CA GLN A 142 20.17 -0.84 3.78
C GLN A 142 20.75 -2.24 3.55
N THR A 143 19.98 -3.25 3.91
CA THR A 143 20.33 -4.66 3.69
C THR A 143 19.89 -5.18 2.33
N SER A 144 19.26 -4.34 1.49
CA SER A 144 18.64 -4.70 0.22
C SER A 144 18.89 -3.69 -0.89
N CYS A 145 18.89 -4.17 -2.12
CA CYS A 145 19.05 -3.35 -3.31
C CYS A 145 17.76 -2.61 -3.68
N MET A 146 17.77 -1.30 -3.69
CA MET A 146 16.61 -0.49 -4.12
C MET A 146 16.14 -0.74 -5.56
N VAL A 147 17.02 -1.27 -6.42
CA VAL A 147 16.72 -1.49 -7.84
C VAL A 147 16.12 -2.87 -8.09
N CYS A 148 16.70 -3.92 -7.48
CA CYS A 148 16.27 -5.31 -7.68
C CYS A 148 15.34 -5.80 -6.59
N ASP A 149 15.44 -5.23 -5.41
CA ASP A 149 14.75 -5.67 -4.22
C ASP A 149 14.43 -4.45 -3.36
N PRO A 150 13.49 -3.62 -3.82
CA PRO A 150 13.15 -2.35 -3.17
C PRO A 150 12.67 -2.52 -1.73
N GLU A 151 12.38 -3.75 -1.29
CA GLU A 151 11.95 -4.03 0.08
C GLU A 151 12.32 -5.47 0.46
N THR A 152 13.57 -5.76 0.80
CA THR A 152 13.79 -6.82 1.78
C THR A 152 13.42 -6.25 3.15
N GLU A 153 12.14 -6.07 3.37
CA GLU A 153 11.65 -5.93 4.72
C GLU A 153 12.07 -7.18 5.50
N ILE A 154 12.78 -6.97 6.62
CA ILE A 154 12.92 -7.98 7.66
C ILE A 154 11.54 -8.62 7.83
N PRO A 155 11.42 -9.96 7.68
CA PRO A 155 10.11 -10.60 7.75
C PRO A 155 9.39 -10.11 9.00
N PRO A 156 8.13 -9.69 8.87
CA PRO A 156 7.42 -9.02 9.93
C PRO A 156 7.46 -9.88 11.19
N SER A 157 7.84 -9.25 12.29
CA SER A 157 7.86 -9.92 13.59
C SER A 157 6.47 -10.46 13.89
N THR A 158 6.37 -11.72 14.29
CA THR A 158 5.12 -12.33 14.78
C THR A 158 4.52 -11.55 15.96
N LEU A 159 5.33 -10.71 16.63
CA LEU A 159 4.88 -9.78 17.65
C LEU A 159 3.85 -8.76 17.13
N THR A 160 3.82 -8.48 15.82
CA THR A 160 2.80 -7.62 15.21
C THR A 160 1.38 -8.17 15.42
N LEU A 161 1.22 -9.49 15.51
CA LEU A 161 -0.06 -10.11 15.83
C LEU A 161 -0.58 -9.75 17.22
N PHE A 162 0.29 -9.42 18.18
CA PHE A 162 -0.15 -8.94 19.50
C PHE A 162 -0.87 -7.59 19.43
N LYS A 163 -0.64 -6.76 18.41
CA LYS A 163 -1.42 -5.54 18.20
C LYS A 163 -2.90 -5.84 17.98
N LEU A 164 -3.24 -7.04 17.47
CA LEU A 164 -4.63 -7.49 17.30
C LEU A 164 -5.36 -7.64 18.65
N TRP A 165 -4.63 -7.77 19.77
CA TRP A 165 -5.24 -7.80 21.10
C TRP A 165 -6.11 -6.57 21.38
N ARG A 166 -5.77 -5.42 20.81
CA ARG A 166 -6.59 -4.21 20.92
C ARG A 166 -8.02 -4.41 20.40
N PHE A 167 -8.19 -5.23 19.37
CA PHE A 167 -9.47 -5.57 18.77
C PHE A 167 -10.14 -6.80 19.44
N ALA A 168 -9.34 -7.68 20.02
CA ALA A 168 -9.82 -8.85 20.76
C ALA A 168 -10.30 -8.51 22.18
N LYS A 169 -9.76 -7.45 22.79
CA LYS A 169 -10.05 -7.03 24.17
C LYS A 169 -11.55 -6.86 24.48
N PRO A 170 -12.42 -6.32 23.60
CA PRO A 170 -13.86 -6.24 23.87
C PRO A 170 -14.52 -7.61 24.07
N TYR A 171 -14.00 -8.65 23.42
CA TYR A 171 -14.56 -10.01 23.38
C TYR A 171 -13.88 -10.97 24.36
N LYS A 172 -13.23 -10.45 25.43
CA LYS A 172 -12.46 -11.25 26.41
C LYS A 172 -13.29 -12.34 27.10
N LYS A 173 -14.60 -12.11 27.31
CA LYS A 173 -15.52 -13.08 27.94
C LYS A 173 -15.77 -14.25 27.00
N GLU A 174 -16.07 -13.99 25.76
CA GLU A 174 -16.31 -14.97 24.72
C GLU A 174 -15.04 -15.79 24.42
N LEU A 175 -13.88 -15.13 24.42
CA LEU A 175 -12.57 -15.78 24.26
C LEU A 175 -12.27 -16.71 25.46
N LEU A 176 -12.60 -16.30 26.68
CA LEU A 176 -12.44 -17.15 27.87
C LEU A 176 -13.36 -18.36 27.82
N ILE A 177 -14.64 -18.18 27.43
CA ILE A 177 -15.58 -19.28 27.22
C ILE A 177 -15.05 -20.22 26.14
N GLY A 178 -14.57 -19.69 25.02
CA GLY A 178 -13.97 -20.46 23.93
C GLY A 178 -12.74 -21.26 24.39
N PHE A 179 -11.90 -20.68 25.23
CA PHE A 179 -10.75 -21.39 25.83
C PHE A 179 -11.20 -22.53 26.74
N LEU A 180 -12.17 -22.29 27.63
CA LEU A 180 -12.71 -23.33 28.52
C LEU A 180 -13.37 -24.46 27.70
N LEU A 181 -14.14 -24.11 26.67
CA LEU A 181 -14.73 -25.11 25.75
C LEU A 181 -13.64 -25.89 25.00
N THR A 182 -12.53 -25.26 24.64
CA THR A 182 -11.39 -25.93 24.02
C THR A 182 -10.78 -26.94 24.97
N LEU A 183 -10.57 -26.57 26.23
CA LEU A 183 -10.03 -27.44 27.25
C LEU A 183 -10.95 -28.65 27.49
N LEU A 184 -12.25 -28.40 27.70
CA LEU A 184 -13.24 -29.45 27.96
C LEU A 184 -13.45 -30.37 26.72
N SER A 185 -13.52 -29.80 25.53
CA SER A 185 -13.63 -30.56 24.29
C SER A 185 -12.41 -31.47 24.08
N THR A 186 -11.21 -30.92 24.32
CA THR A 186 -9.97 -31.70 24.23
C THR A 186 -9.93 -32.83 25.28
N ALA A 187 -10.31 -32.55 26.52
CA ALA A 187 -10.43 -33.55 27.56
C ALA A 187 -11.41 -34.66 27.16
N ALA A 188 -12.60 -34.30 26.68
CA ALA A 188 -13.62 -35.28 26.23
C ALA A 188 -13.11 -36.17 25.10
N THR A 189 -12.28 -35.66 24.17
CA THR A 189 -11.69 -36.47 23.09
C THR A 189 -10.63 -37.48 23.60
N LEU A 190 -10.07 -37.27 24.80
CA LEU A 190 -9.08 -38.18 25.41
C LEU A 190 -9.72 -39.30 26.24
N VAL A 191 -11.02 -39.23 26.54
CA VAL A 191 -11.75 -40.25 27.30
C VAL A 191 -11.83 -41.58 26.57
N PRO A 192 -12.14 -41.66 25.27
CA PRO A 192 -12.31 -42.96 24.59
C PRO A 192 -11.08 -43.88 24.65
N PRO A 193 -9.82 -43.46 24.44
CA PRO A 193 -8.67 -44.34 24.64
C PRO A 193 -8.53 -44.85 26.09
N TYR A 194 -8.91 -44.03 27.09
CA TYR A 194 -8.88 -44.46 28.49
C TYR A 194 -9.89 -45.54 28.79
N ILE A 195 -11.13 -45.43 28.30
CA ILE A 195 -12.19 -46.45 28.49
C ILE A 195 -11.88 -47.73 27.68
N SER A 196 -11.13 -47.64 26.57
CA SER A 196 -10.74 -48.81 25.81
C SER A 196 -9.83 -49.77 26.59
N MET A 197 -9.08 -49.27 27.60
CA MET A 197 -8.22 -50.07 28.45
C MET A 197 -9.03 -51.12 29.26
N PRO A 198 -9.98 -50.74 30.14
CA PRO A 198 -10.77 -51.70 30.88
C PRO A 198 -11.72 -52.53 29.97
N LEU A 199 -12.17 -51.99 28.85
CA LEU A 199 -12.96 -52.77 27.88
C LEU A 199 -12.16 -53.96 27.37
N MET A 200 -10.86 -53.78 27.11
CA MET A 200 -10.00 -54.92 26.68
C MET A 200 -9.71 -55.87 27.82
N ASP A 201 -9.29 -55.34 28.98
CA ASP A 201 -8.80 -56.16 30.10
C ASP A 201 -9.92 -56.86 30.87
N ASP A 202 -11.10 -56.22 31.08
CA ASP A 202 -12.18 -56.78 31.92
C ASP A 202 -13.26 -57.49 31.10
N VAL A 203 -13.35 -57.24 29.75
CA VAL A 203 -14.43 -57.84 28.92
C VAL A 203 -13.87 -58.73 27.85
N LEU A 204 -12.96 -58.23 26.97
CA LEU A 204 -12.56 -58.98 25.76
C LEU A 204 -11.54 -60.11 26.06
N ILE A 205 -10.56 -59.89 26.93
CA ILE A 205 -9.57 -60.88 27.30
C ILE A 205 -10.20 -62.02 28.14
N PRO A 206 -11.00 -61.75 29.20
CA PRO A 206 -11.70 -62.81 29.92
C PRO A 206 -12.66 -63.63 29.05
N PHE A 207 -13.38 -62.98 28.12
CA PHE A 207 -14.24 -63.68 27.16
C PHE A 207 -13.47 -64.70 26.29
N GLN A 208 -12.28 -64.33 25.85
CA GLN A 208 -11.43 -65.17 25.02
C GLN A 208 -10.93 -66.43 25.80
N THR A 209 -10.79 -66.34 27.11
CA THR A 209 -10.30 -67.41 27.97
C THR A 209 -11.43 -68.23 28.58
N SER A 210 -12.55 -67.67 29.04
CA SER A 210 -13.65 -68.31 29.75
C SER A 210 -14.89 -68.60 28.85
N HIS A 211 -15.00 -68.01 27.66
CA HIS A 211 -16.16 -67.99 26.77
C HIS A 211 -17.47 -67.48 27.42
N GLU A 212 -17.38 -66.81 28.59
CA GLU A 212 -18.51 -66.13 29.22
C GLU A 212 -18.37 -64.63 29.02
N MET A 213 -19.33 -64.01 28.35
CA MET A 213 -19.33 -62.56 28.07
C MET A 213 -20.17 -61.81 29.12
N ASN A 214 -19.59 -60.88 29.83
CA ASN A 214 -20.33 -59.96 30.69
C ASN A 214 -20.94 -58.81 29.87
N PHE A 215 -22.19 -59.04 29.32
CA PHE A 215 -22.90 -58.07 28.49
C PHE A 215 -23.25 -56.78 29.21
N GLU A 216 -23.46 -56.81 30.55
CA GLU A 216 -23.75 -55.59 31.30
C GLU A 216 -22.53 -54.66 31.35
N LEU A 217 -21.36 -55.21 31.64
CA LEU A 217 -20.11 -54.43 31.68
C LEU A 217 -19.71 -53.93 30.29
N ALA A 218 -19.85 -54.77 29.25
CA ALA A 218 -19.65 -54.38 27.87
C ALA A 218 -20.59 -53.23 27.46
N GLY A 219 -21.87 -53.30 27.82
CA GLY A 219 -22.86 -52.28 27.59
C GLY A 219 -22.53 -50.94 28.32
N LEU A 220 -22.01 -51.01 29.55
CA LEU A 220 -21.59 -49.84 30.32
C LEU A 220 -20.43 -49.12 29.62
N TYR A 221 -19.36 -49.83 29.21
CA TYR A 221 -18.22 -49.22 28.54
C TYR A 221 -18.57 -48.66 27.15
N LEU A 222 -19.36 -49.39 26.36
CA LEU A 222 -19.84 -48.94 25.06
C LEU A 222 -20.76 -47.71 25.21
N GLY A 223 -21.65 -47.71 26.22
CA GLY A 223 -22.47 -46.55 26.57
C GLY A 223 -21.62 -45.34 26.97
N GLY A 224 -20.56 -45.56 27.77
CA GLY A 224 -19.60 -44.53 28.15
C GLY A 224 -18.84 -43.95 26.95
N LEU A 225 -18.40 -44.80 26.04
CA LEU A 225 -17.77 -44.36 24.77
C LEU A 225 -18.71 -43.51 23.91
N PHE A 226 -19.96 -43.94 23.78
CA PHE A 226 -20.99 -43.22 23.03
C PHE A 226 -21.30 -41.87 23.65
N LEU A 227 -21.47 -41.81 24.96
CA LEU A 227 -21.68 -40.53 25.68
C LEU A 227 -20.49 -39.59 25.55
N ALA A 228 -19.26 -40.11 25.70
CA ALA A 228 -18.04 -39.33 25.53
C ALA A 228 -17.95 -38.73 24.10
N ALA A 229 -18.32 -39.52 23.08
CA ALA A 229 -18.35 -39.06 21.71
C ALA A 229 -19.38 -37.93 21.46
N ILE A 230 -20.60 -38.10 22.02
CA ILE A 230 -21.64 -37.03 21.94
C ILE A 230 -21.17 -35.77 22.66
N PHE A 231 -20.60 -35.88 23.85
CA PHE A 231 -20.07 -34.75 24.61
C PHE A 231 -18.93 -34.06 23.84
N ALA A 232 -17.97 -34.81 23.31
CA ALA A 232 -16.87 -34.28 22.53
C ALA A 232 -17.37 -33.54 21.28
N TRP A 233 -18.36 -34.11 20.60
CA TRP A 233 -19.01 -33.49 19.43
C TRP A 233 -19.72 -32.19 19.80
N GLY A 234 -20.56 -32.17 20.82
CA GLY A 234 -21.33 -31.02 21.24
C GLY A 234 -20.44 -29.85 21.71
N LEU A 235 -19.43 -30.15 22.56
CA LEU A 235 -18.45 -29.16 23.03
C LEU A 235 -17.60 -28.65 21.87
N GLY A 236 -17.19 -29.52 20.95
CA GLY A 236 -16.43 -29.16 19.76
C GLY A 236 -17.21 -28.24 18.82
N TRP A 237 -18.49 -28.55 18.57
CA TRP A 237 -19.37 -27.71 17.79
C TRP A 237 -19.52 -26.31 18.41
N TRP A 238 -19.83 -26.25 19.70
CA TRP A 238 -20.02 -24.98 20.40
C TRP A 238 -18.74 -24.13 20.46
N LYS A 239 -17.60 -24.76 20.74
CA LYS A 239 -16.27 -24.15 20.68
C LYS A 239 -16.02 -23.48 19.33
N THR A 240 -16.18 -24.25 18.25
CA THR A 240 -15.91 -23.76 16.90
C THR A 240 -16.83 -22.60 16.53
N TYR A 241 -18.13 -22.69 16.87
CA TYR A 241 -19.08 -21.64 16.60
C TYR A 241 -18.75 -20.31 17.30
N ILE A 242 -18.48 -20.36 18.63
CA ILE A 242 -18.18 -19.14 19.40
C ILE A 242 -16.90 -18.49 18.88
N LEU A 243 -15.85 -19.26 18.65
CA LEU A 243 -14.56 -18.69 18.25
C LEU A 243 -14.56 -18.19 16.81
N ALA A 244 -15.28 -18.86 15.91
CA ALA A 244 -15.51 -18.35 14.56
C ALA A 244 -16.28 -17.02 14.59
N LEU A 245 -17.36 -16.92 15.39
CA LEU A 245 -18.14 -15.71 15.52
C LEU A 245 -17.30 -14.53 16.05
N VAL A 246 -16.45 -14.78 17.06
CA VAL A 246 -15.56 -13.75 17.62
C VAL A 246 -14.54 -13.30 16.58
N SER A 247 -13.96 -14.23 15.81
CA SER A 247 -13.02 -13.91 14.73
C SER A 247 -13.66 -13.04 13.65
N GLU A 248 -14.88 -13.36 13.22
CA GLU A 248 -15.61 -12.55 12.23
C GLU A 248 -15.93 -11.14 12.76
N ARG A 249 -16.28 -11.02 14.04
CA ARG A 249 -16.51 -9.70 14.67
C ARG A 249 -15.23 -8.87 14.72
N ILE A 250 -14.10 -9.49 15.08
CA ILE A 250 -12.78 -8.83 15.06
C ILE A 250 -12.44 -8.39 13.64
N GLY A 251 -12.67 -9.26 12.64
CA GLY A 251 -12.43 -8.94 11.24
C GLY A 251 -13.29 -7.78 10.72
N MET A 252 -14.59 -7.80 11.06
CA MET A 252 -15.50 -6.69 10.73
C MET A 252 -15.01 -5.37 11.33
N GLU A 253 -14.66 -5.38 12.63
CA GLU A 253 -14.16 -4.18 13.32
C GLU A 253 -12.84 -3.68 12.70
N LEU A 254 -11.93 -4.61 12.38
CA LEU A 254 -10.65 -4.30 11.77
C LEU A 254 -10.85 -3.67 10.37
N ARG A 255 -11.68 -4.27 9.51
CA ARG A 255 -12.01 -3.72 8.19
C ARG A 255 -12.64 -2.33 8.29
N THR A 256 -13.62 -2.18 9.18
CA THR A 256 -14.32 -0.90 9.35
C THR A 256 -13.39 0.20 9.84
N LYS A 257 -12.55 -0.08 10.85
CA LYS A 257 -11.60 0.90 11.38
C LYS A 257 -10.51 1.25 10.36
N THR A 258 -10.00 0.24 9.62
CA THR A 258 -8.99 0.47 8.58
C THR A 258 -9.56 1.32 7.45
N PHE A 259 -10.77 1.00 6.97
CA PHE A 259 -11.43 1.80 5.94
C PHE A 259 -11.73 3.21 6.41
N ASN A 260 -12.30 3.36 7.62
CA ASN A 260 -12.60 4.68 8.18
C ASN A 260 -11.32 5.53 8.34
N HIS A 261 -10.22 4.94 8.81
CA HIS A 261 -8.95 5.64 8.91
C HIS A 261 -8.40 6.01 7.54
N LEU A 262 -8.44 5.09 6.58
CA LEU A 262 -7.95 5.31 5.22
C LEU A 262 -8.62 6.51 4.55
N ILE A 263 -9.96 6.63 4.61
CA ILE A 263 -10.68 7.74 3.95
C ILE A 263 -10.37 9.12 4.57
N HIS A 264 -9.79 9.15 5.79
CA HIS A 264 -9.38 10.39 6.46
C HIS A 264 -7.90 10.72 6.25
N LEU A 265 -7.14 9.86 5.56
CA LEU A 265 -5.75 10.16 5.20
C LEU A 265 -5.68 11.23 4.10
N SER A 266 -4.53 11.90 4.01
CA SER A 266 -4.25 12.94 3.00
C SER A 266 -4.18 12.35 1.58
N LEU A 267 -4.41 13.20 0.56
CA LEU A 267 -4.26 12.82 -0.85
C LEU A 267 -2.85 12.34 -1.19
N GLU A 268 -1.83 12.80 -0.48
CA GLU A 268 -0.44 12.36 -0.63
C GLU A 268 -0.31 10.85 -0.47
N TYR A 269 -0.98 10.28 0.53
CA TYR A 269 -0.97 8.83 0.76
C TYR A 269 -1.53 8.04 -0.43
N PHE A 270 -2.64 8.53 -1.02
CA PHE A 270 -3.27 7.89 -2.18
C PHE A 270 -2.44 8.03 -3.46
N GLY A 271 -1.76 9.18 -3.64
CA GLY A 271 -0.88 9.41 -4.78
C GLY A 271 0.34 8.48 -4.82
N ALA A 272 0.83 8.04 -3.66
CA ALA A 272 1.97 7.15 -3.54
C ALA A 272 1.62 5.66 -3.64
N LYS A 273 0.34 5.27 -3.58
CA LYS A 273 -0.11 3.87 -3.51
C LYS A 273 -1.05 3.52 -4.66
N ARG A 274 -0.98 2.28 -5.16
CA ARG A 274 -1.91 1.78 -6.17
C ARG A 274 -3.26 1.44 -5.52
N THR A 275 -4.35 1.79 -6.17
CA THR A 275 -5.72 1.51 -5.66
C THR A 275 -5.94 0.01 -5.40
N GLY A 276 -5.44 -0.86 -6.29
CA GLY A 276 -5.54 -2.31 -6.12
C GLY A 276 -4.82 -2.83 -4.88
N ASP A 277 -3.65 -2.25 -4.53
CA ASP A 277 -2.93 -2.59 -3.29
C ASP A 277 -3.73 -2.20 -2.05
N LEU A 278 -4.32 -1.00 -2.04
CA LEU A 278 -5.16 -0.55 -0.92
C LEU A 278 -6.41 -1.42 -0.74
N MET A 279 -7.08 -1.80 -1.84
CA MET A 279 -8.21 -2.72 -1.79
C MET A 279 -7.80 -4.10 -1.26
N ALA A 280 -6.66 -4.64 -1.71
CA ALA A 280 -6.15 -5.92 -1.23
C ALA A 280 -5.81 -5.87 0.27
N ARG A 281 -5.25 -4.78 0.77
CA ARG A 281 -4.93 -4.60 2.21
C ARG A 281 -6.19 -4.61 3.08
N ILE A 282 -7.27 -3.98 2.65
CA ILE A 282 -8.53 -3.92 3.41
C ILE A 282 -9.30 -5.25 3.31
N GLY A 283 -9.38 -5.86 2.13
CA GLY A 283 -10.10 -7.11 1.89
C GLY A 283 -9.26 -8.33 2.25
N ASN A 284 -8.33 -8.68 1.37
CA ASN A 284 -7.63 -9.96 1.43
C ASN A 284 -6.74 -10.13 2.68
N GLU A 285 -6.05 -9.05 3.11
CA GLU A 285 -5.16 -9.17 4.28
C GLU A 285 -5.95 -9.28 5.58
N THR A 286 -7.07 -8.57 5.70
CA THR A 286 -7.94 -8.75 6.86
C THR A 286 -8.58 -10.13 6.89
N ASP A 287 -8.96 -10.71 5.74
CA ASP A 287 -9.47 -12.07 5.67
C ASP A 287 -8.41 -13.11 6.05
N ARG A 288 -7.15 -12.92 5.63
CA ARG A 288 -6.03 -13.77 6.08
C ARG A 288 -5.85 -13.74 7.60
N ILE A 289 -5.99 -12.57 8.22
CA ILE A 289 -5.96 -12.42 9.68
C ILE A 289 -7.14 -13.15 10.33
N CYS A 290 -8.36 -13.01 9.79
CA CYS A 290 -9.56 -13.68 10.29
C CYS A 290 -9.42 -15.21 10.21
N ILE A 291 -8.97 -15.75 9.07
CA ILE A 291 -8.72 -17.17 8.87
C ILE A 291 -7.66 -17.67 9.86
N PHE A 292 -6.59 -16.91 10.08
CA PHE A 292 -5.59 -17.26 11.07
C PHE A 292 -6.18 -17.33 12.48
N LEU A 293 -6.98 -16.35 12.90
CA LEU A 293 -7.59 -16.32 14.24
C LEU A 293 -8.66 -17.41 14.42
N SER A 294 -9.48 -17.68 13.39
CA SER A 294 -10.63 -18.59 13.50
C SER A 294 -10.25 -20.07 13.35
N LEU A 295 -9.24 -20.39 12.54
CA LEU A 295 -8.83 -21.75 12.25
C LEU A 295 -7.45 -22.05 12.84
N HIS A 296 -6.42 -21.39 12.36
CA HIS A 296 -5.04 -21.80 12.63
C HIS A 296 -4.59 -21.58 14.08
N LEU A 297 -4.96 -20.46 14.69
CA LEU A 297 -4.64 -20.18 16.09
C LEU A 297 -5.42 -21.13 17.02
N LEU A 298 -6.69 -21.41 16.67
CA LEU A 298 -7.53 -22.32 17.40
C LEU A 298 -7.02 -23.76 17.33
N ASP A 299 -6.66 -24.21 16.12
CA ASP A 299 -6.07 -25.54 15.92
C ASP A 299 -4.77 -25.67 16.70
N PHE A 300 -3.89 -24.68 16.61
CA PHE A 300 -2.65 -24.66 17.37
C PHE A 300 -2.87 -24.77 18.89
N LEU A 301 -3.82 -23.99 19.44
CA LEU A 301 -4.13 -24.04 20.86
C LEU A 301 -4.70 -25.41 21.27
N THR A 302 -5.59 -25.96 20.43
CA THR A 302 -6.16 -27.30 20.64
C THR A 302 -5.06 -28.37 20.58
N ASP A 303 -4.15 -28.28 19.61
CA ASP A 303 -3.06 -29.22 19.43
C ASP A 303 -2.06 -29.16 20.59
N MET A 304 -1.70 -27.96 21.07
CA MET A 304 -0.85 -27.78 22.26
C MET A 304 -1.48 -28.39 23.51
N LEU A 305 -2.78 -28.12 23.75
CA LEU A 305 -3.50 -28.69 24.87
C LEU A 305 -3.57 -30.24 24.76
N MET A 306 -3.86 -30.75 23.55
CA MET A 306 -3.92 -32.19 23.27
C MET A 306 -2.58 -32.88 23.58
N LEU A 307 -1.46 -32.28 23.12
CA LEU A 307 -0.11 -32.80 23.38
C LEU A 307 0.22 -32.83 24.87
N ILE A 308 -0.04 -31.72 25.59
CA ILE A 308 0.23 -31.63 27.02
C ILE A 308 -0.62 -32.65 27.81
N MET A 309 -1.93 -32.69 27.54
CA MET A 309 -2.85 -33.60 28.23
C MET A 309 -2.54 -35.07 27.93
N THR A 310 -2.27 -35.40 26.66
CA THR A 310 -1.91 -36.76 26.27
C THR A 310 -0.60 -37.20 26.94
N ALA A 311 0.43 -36.37 26.90
CA ALA A 311 1.70 -36.65 27.58
C ALA A 311 1.51 -36.86 29.08
N SER A 312 0.68 -36.03 29.74
CA SER A 312 0.37 -36.16 31.16
C SER A 312 -0.35 -37.50 31.47
N ILE A 313 -1.32 -37.92 30.66
CA ILE A 313 -2.02 -39.19 30.80
C ILE A 313 -1.05 -40.37 30.58
N LEU A 314 -0.23 -40.35 29.53
CA LEU A 314 0.75 -41.40 29.27
C LEU A 314 1.74 -41.59 30.41
N ILE A 315 2.26 -40.46 30.96
CA ILE A 315 3.15 -40.51 32.15
C ILE A 315 2.44 -41.04 33.38
N SER A 316 1.15 -40.78 33.56
CA SER A 316 0.38 -41.27 34.72
C SER A 316 0.05 -42.77 34.63
N ILE A 317 -0.03 -43.32 33.44
CA ILE A 317 -0.31 -44.76 33.20
C ILE A 317 0.97 -45.60 33.35
N ASP A 318 1.99 -45.33 32.55
CA ASP A 318 3.31 -45.95 32.64
C ASP A 318 4.42 -44.93 32.26
N PRO A 319 5.24 -44.45 33.22
CA PRO A 319 6.27 -43.45 32.92
C PRO A 319 7.38 -43.95 31.98
N LEU A 320 7.70 -45.27 32.04
CA LEU A 320 8.78 -45.83 31.23
C LEU A 320 8.38 -45.91 29.78
N LEU A 321 7.17 -46.44 29.51
CA LEU A 321 6.60 -46.55 28.18
C LEU A 321 6.35 -45.16 27.61
N ALA A 322 5.92 -44.18 28.45
CA ALA A 322 5.77 -42.80 28.05
C ALA A 322 7.10 -42.16 27.61
N LEU A 323 8.19 -42.42 28.35
CA LEU A 323 9.52 -41.93 27.98
C LEU A 323 9.96 -42.44 26.60
N VAL A 324 9.76 -43.73 26.34
CA VAL A 324 10.05 -44.35 25.03
C VAL A 324 9.22 -43.74 23.92
N THR A 325 7.95 -43.47 24.20
CA THR A 325 7.02 -42.79 23.26
C THR A 325 7.47 -41.36 22.91
N LEU A 326 7.98 -40.65 23.87
CA LEU A 326 8.38 -39.24 23.67
C LEU A 326 9.79 -39.08 23.05
N LEU A 327 10.56 -40.17 22.92
CA LEU A 327 11.94 -40.19 22.39
C LEU A 327 12.07 -39.56 20.98
N PRO A 328 11.15 -39.79 20.02
CA PRO A 328 11.25 -39.19 18.69
C PRO A 328 11.01 -37.65 18.68
N LEU A 329 10.36 -37.09 19.69
CA LEU A 329 9.95 -35.68 19.72
C LEU A 329 11.09 -34.68 19.57
N PRO A 330 12.21 -34.79 20.32
CA PRO A 330 13.31 -33.84 20.18
C PRO A 330 13.86 -33.82 18.75
N PHE A 331 13.89 -34.98 18.10
CA PHE A 331 14.37 -35.08 16.72
C PHE A 331 13.38 -34.45 15.72
N ILE A 332 12.08 -34.69 15.90
CA ILE A 332 11.03 -34.06 15.07
C ILE A 332 11.08 -32.54 15.28
N ALA A 333 11.17 -32.06 16.51
CA ALA A 333 11.26 -30.64 16.84
C ALA A 333 12.52 -29.97 16.21
N TRP A 334 13.66 -30.65 16.26
CA TRP A 334 14.90 -30.20 15.61
C TRP A 334 14.71 -30.11 14.08
N MET A 335 14.09 -31.11 13.47
CA MET A 335 13.83 -31.15 12.03
C MET A 335 12.86 -30.02 11.61
N ILE A 336 11.78 -29.78 12.38
CA ILE A 336 10.87 -28.64 12.17
C ILE A 336 11.66 -27.33 12.23
N HIS A 337 12.52 -27.16 13.23
CA HIS A 337 13.35 -25.97 13.38
C HIS A 337 14.28 -25.75 12.18
N TYR A 338 14.93 -26.81 11.70
CA TYR A 338 15.85 -26.76 10.55
C TYR A 338 15.17 -26.38 9.23
N VAL A 339 13.97 -26.91 8.98
CA VAL A 339 13.23 -26.68 7.72
C VAL A 339 12.42 -25.36 7.76
N ARG A 340 12.05 -24.91 8.96
CA ARG A 340 11.20 -23.72 9.18
C ARG A 340 11.65 -22.50 8.38
N ASP A 341 12.92 -22.12 8.47
CA ASP A 341 13.41 -20.90 7.84
C ASP A 341 13.44 -21.03 6.31
N LYS A 342 13.78 -22.21 5.79
CA LYS A 342 13.73 -22.49 4.34
C LYS A 342 12.31 -22.38 3.78
N LEU A 343 11.34 -22.93 4.49
CA LEU A 343 9.93 -22.85 4.09
C LEU A 343 9.40 -21.42 4.20
N ARG A 344 9.76 -20.71 5.25
CA ARG A 344 9.37 -19.31 5.46
C ARG A 344 9.81 -18.42 4.30
N PHE A 345 11.10 -18.42 3.95
CA PHE A 345 11.62 -17.66 2.80
C PHE A 345 11.01 -18.15 1.47
N GLY A 346 10.78 -19.44 1.36
CA GLY A 346 10.12 -20.02 0.19
C GLY A 346 8.70 -19.49 0.00
N PHE A 347 7.87 -19.53 1.03
CA PHE A 347 6.49 -19.03 0.96
C PHE A 347 6.40 -17.52 0.72
N GLU A 348 7.30 -16.74 1.32
CA GLU A 348 7.39 -15.31 1.07
C GLU A 348 7.68 -15.02 -0.41
N LYS A 349 8.60 -15.79 -1.01
CA LYS A 349 8.92 -15.67 -2.43
C LYS A 349 7.75 -16.09 -3.33
N VAL A 350 6.96 -17.11 -2.93
CA VAL A 350 5.72 -17.50 -3.62
C VAL A 350 4.71 -16.34 -3.61
N ASP A 351 4.47 -15.73 -2.45
CA ASP A 351 3.52 -14.62 -2.32
C ASP A 351 3.95 -13.40 -3.17
N ARG A 352 5.26 -13.12 -3.26
CA ARG A 352 5.82 -12.06 -4.12
C ARG A 352 5.59 -12.34 -5.62
N ASN A 353 5.90 -13.55 -6.09
CA ASN A 353 5.68 -13.92 -7.49
C ASN A 353 4.19 -13.96 -7.85
N TRP A 354 3.33 -14.36 -6.91
CA TRP A 354 1.89 -14.27 -7.10
C TRP A 354 1.40 -12.82 -7.24
N SER A 355 2.01 -11.90 -6.49
CA SER A 355 1.75 -10.47 -6.64
C SER A 355 2.15 -9.93 -8.01
N GLU A 356 3.26 -10.42 -8.61
CA GLU A 356 3.63 -10.07 -10.00
C GLU A 356 2.58 -10.55 -11.01
N VAL A 357 2.05 -11.77 -10.86
CA VAL A 357 0.96 -12.27 -11.71
C VAL A 357 -0.28 -11.36 -11.61
N ASN A 358 -0.66 -10.99 -10.38
CA ASN A 358 -1.78 -10.09 -10.14
C ASN A 358 -1.53 -8.69 -10.71
N ASN A 359 -0.30 -8.17 -10.67
CA ASN A 359 0.05 -6.89 -11.27
C ASN A 359 -0.16 -6.88 -12.78
N VAL A 360 0.23 -7.97 -13.48
CA VAL A 360 -0.03 -8.09 -14.92
C VAL A 360 -1.52 -8.02 -15.22
N LEU A 361 -2.36 -8.72 -14.44
CA LEU A 361 -3.82 -8.67 -14.60
C LEU A 361 -4.38 -7.28 -14.32
N SER A 362 -3.92 -6.64 -13.24
CA SER A 362 -4.37 -5.30 -12.83
C SER A 362 -3.99 -4.20 -13.82
N ASP A 363 -2.94 -4.39 -14.60
CA ASP A 363 -2.54 -3.46 -15.66
C ASP A 363 -3.31 -3.77 -16.96
N THR A 364 -3.39 -5.06 -17.35
CA THR A 364 -3.93 -5.47 -18.65
C THR A 364 -5.45 -5.32 -18.75
N ILE A 365 -6.20 -5.69 -17.69
CA ILE A 365 -7.67 -5.66 -17.72
C ILE A 365 -8.23 -4.23 -17.88
N PRO A 366 -7.81 -3.23 -17.08
CA PRO A 366 -8.25 -1.84 -17.30
C PRO A 366 -7.75 -1.27 -18.63
N GLY A 367 -6.55 -1.69 -19.08
CA GLY A 367 -5.93 -1.29 -20.34
C GLY A 367 -6.41 -2.05 -21.58
N ILE A 368 -7.45 -2.91 -21.47
CA ILE A 368 -7.84 -3.84 -22.55
C ILE A 368 -8.16 -3.13 -23.88
N ARG A 369 -8.70 -1.91 -23.83
CA ARG A 369 -8.96 -1.12 -25.05
C ARG A 369 -7.68 -0.80 -25.79
N VAL A 370 -6.59 -0.49 -25.08
CA VAL A 370 -5.27 -0.20 -25.67
C VAL A 370 -4.70 -1.49 -26.26
N VAL A 371 -4.77 -2.60 -25.54
CA VAL A 371 -4.31 -3.91 -26.01
C VAL A 371 -5.02 -4.26 -27.34
N LYS A 372 -6.36 -4.10 -27.38
CA LYS A 372 -7.16 -4.36 -28.58
C LYS A 372 -6.88 -3.39 -29.73
N ALA A 373 -6.74 -2.09 -29.41
CA ALA A 373 -6.48 -1.06 -30.42
C ALA A 373 -5.14 -1.26 -31.15
N PHE A 374 -4.13 -1.78 -30.43
CA PHE A 374 -2.81 -2.03 -30.98
C PHE A 374 -2.55 -3.50 -31.34
N ALA A 375 -3.57 -4.38 -31.24
CA ALA A 375 -3.46 -5.83 -31.51
C ALA A 375 -2.27 -6.48 -30.75
N GLN A 376 -2.13 -6.16 -29.45
CA GLN A 376 -1.01 -6.63 -28.62
C GLN A 376 -1.42 -7.77 -27.67
N GLU A 377 -2.44 -8.55 -28.01
CA GLU A 377 -2.92 -9.67 -27.19
C GLU A 377 -1.82 -10.69 -26.91
N ASP A 378 -1.05 -11.06 -27.96
CA ASP A 378 0.03 -12.03 -27.82
C ASP A 378 1.17 -11.52 -26.93
N ARG A 379 1.46 -10.22 -26.98
CA ARG A 379 2.45 -9.60 -26.09
C ARG A 379 2.05 -9.70 -24.63
N GLU A 380 0.80 -9.32 -24.31
CA GLU A 380 0.31 -9.35 -22.94
C GLU A 380 0.12 -10.79 -22.44
N ASN A 381 -0.30 -11.71 -23.33
CA ASN A 381 -0.35 -13.14 -23.01
C ASN A 381 1.05 -13.69 -22.69
N ASN A 382 2.05 -13.37 -23.46
CA ASN A 382 3.43 -13.79 -23.20
C ASN A 382 3.97 -13.20 -21.88
N ARG A 383 3.62 -11.94 -21.57
CA ARG A 383 3.95 -11.30 -20.29
C ARG A 383 3.33 -12.04 -19.11
N PHE A 384 2.06 -12.44 -19.25
CA PHE A 384 1.34 -13.23 -18.23
C PHE A 384 1.95 -14.62 -18.06
N ILE A 385 2.21 -15.33 -19.17
CA ILE A 385 2.86 -16.65 -19.16
C ILE A 385 4.21 -16.57 -18.47
N ALA A 386 5.04 -15.58 -18.77
CA ALA A 386 6.36 -15.41 -18.15
C ALA A 386 6.27 -15.17 -16.63
N ALA A 387 5.29 -14.36 -16.16
CA ALA A 387 5.06 -14.14 -14.75
C ALA A 387 4.57 -15.42 -14.05
N ASN A 388 3.64 -16.15 -14.69
CA ASN A 388 3.10 -17.39 -14.16
C ASN A 388 4.13 -18.53 -14.13
N GLN A 389 5.02 -18.57 -15.14
CA GLN A 389 6.14 -19.53 -15.17
C GLN A 389 7.10 -19.31 -13.98
N ARG A 390 7.47 -18.05 -13.70
CA ARG A 390 8.28 -17.73 -12.51
C ARG A 390 7.59 -18.14 -11.21
N ASN A 391 6.28 -17.94 -11.12
CA ASN A 391 5.50 -18.38 -9.98
C ASN A 391 5.53 -19.91 -9.83
N LEU A 392 5.38 -20.65 -10.93
CA LEU A 392 5.49 -22.11 -10.94
C LEU A 392 6.86 -22.58 -10.44
N GLU A 393 7.97 -22.00 -10.93
CA GLU A 393 9.33 -22.38 -10.55
C GLU A 393 9.60 -22.21 -9.04
N VAL A 394 9.07 -21.12 -8.46
CA VAL A 394 9.22 -20.89 -7.02
C VAL A 394 8.35 -21.86 -6.22
N ASN A 395 7.11 -22.09 -6.64
CA ASN A 395 6.23 -23.09 -6.01
C ASN A 395 6.82 -24.50 -6.08
N ASP A 396 7.37 -24.91 -7.23
CA ASP A 396 8.02 -26.23 -7.37
C ASP A 396 9.18 -26.38 -6.38
N ARG A 397 10.00 -25.35 -6.21
CA ARG A 397 11.11 -25.36 -5.24
C ARG A 397 10.64 -25.52 -3.80
N VAL A 398 9.57 -24.79 -3.41
CA VAL A 398 8.98 -24.92 -2.08
C VAL A 398 8.33 -26.29 -1.89
N ASN A 399 7.62 -26.77 -2.91
CA ASN A 399 6.97 -28.07 -2.89
C ASN A 399 7.97 -29.22 -2.78
N ARG A 400 9.15 -29.13 -3.40
CA ARG A 400 10.22 -30.14 -3.24
C ARG A 400 10.69 -30.24 -1.78
N ILE A 401 10.84 -29.07 -1.11
CA ILE A 401 11.21 -29.07 0.32
C ILE A 401 10.10 -29.70 1.16
N TRP A 402 8.83 -29.28 0.91
CA TRP A 402 7.67 -29.77 1.64
C TRP A 402 7.44 -31.26 1.41
N SER A 403 7.55 -31.73 0.16
CA SER A 403 7.38 -33.14 -0.22
C SER A 403 8.43 -34.09 0.37
N SER A 404 9.60 -33.56 0.73
CA SER A 404 10.60 -34.32 1.47
C SER A 404 10.33 -34.30 2.98
N PHE A 405 9.92 -33.13 3.50
CA PHE A 405 9.74 -32.90 4.94
C PHE A 405 8.57 -33.69 5.52
N ALA A 406 7.37 -33.55 4.97
CA ALA A 406 6.16 -34.18 5.53
C ALA A 406 6.21 -35.72 5.59
N PRO A 407 6.60 -36.45 4.53
CA PRO A 407 6.74 -37.92 4.61
C PRO A 407 7.85 -38.36 5.57
N THR A 408 8.91 -37.54 5.75
CA THR A 408 9.97 -37.86 6.72
C THR A 408 9.46 -37.79 8.15
N VAL A 409 8.64 -36.76 8.47
CA VAL A 409 7.97 -36.70 9.78
C VAL A 409 7.08 -37.89 9.99
N THR A 410 6.25 -38.26 8.99
CA THR A 410 5.37 -39.42 9.06
C THR A 410 6.19 -40.71 9.28
N LEU A 411 7.28 -40.91 8.55
CA LEU A 411 8.15 -42.08 8.74
C LEU A 411 8.71 -42.16 10.17
N LEU A 412 9.16 -41.02 10.73
CA LEU A 412 9.66 -40.97 12.10
C LEU A 412 8.58 -41.28 13.13
N THR A 413 7.33 -40.84 12.91
CA THR A 413 6.21 -41.14 13.78
C THR A 413 5.83 -42.63 13.70
N GLU A 414 5.86 -43.23 12.52
CA GLU A 414 5.63 -44.67 12.33
C GLU A 414 6.73 -45.52 12.98
N ILE A 415 8.00 -45.13 12.84
CA ILE A 415 9.10 -45.77 13.56
C ILE A 415 8.88 -45.67 15.09
N GLY A 416 8.48 -44.46 15.59
CA GLY A 416 8.12 -44.29 17.00
C GLY A 416 7.03 -45.24 17.43
N LEU A 417 5.97 -45.42 16.64
CA LEU A 417 4.87 -46.34 16.90
C LEU A 417 5.38 -47.82 16.97
N LEU A 418 6.24 -48.21 16.02
CA LEU A 418 6.84 -49.57 16.03
C LEU A 418 7.71 -49.81 17.28
N VAL A 419 8.47 -48.84 17.72
CA VAL A 419 9.28 -48.90 18.95
C VAL A 419 8.37 -49.10 20.17
N VAL A 420 7.26 -48.38 20.25
CA VAL A 420 6.27 -48.56 21.34
C VAL A 420 5.61 -49.94 21.29
N TRP A 421 5.26 -50.45 20.10
CA TRP A 421 4.79 -51.81 19.94
C TRP A 421 5.82 -52.81 20.46
N GLY A 422 7.07 -52.73 20.00
CA GLY A 422 8.12 -53.67 20.40
C GLY A 422 8.40 -53.65 21.90
N PHE A 423 8.55 -52.46 22.47
CA PHE A 423 8.78 -52.31 23.90
C PHE A 423 7.53 -52.65 24.75
N GLY A 424 6.33 -52.32 24.28
CA GLY A 424 5.07 -52.66 24.92
C GLY A 424 4.84 -54.17 24.97
N ILE A 425 5.08 -54.91 23.87
CA ILE A 425 5.02 -56.38 23.83
C ILE A 425 6.00 -56.98 24.85
N TYR A 426 7.23 -56.42 24.93
CA TYR A 426 8.21 -56.89 25.93
C TYR A 426 7.71 -56.66 27.35
N GLN A 427 7.07 -55.52 27.65
CA GLN A 427 6.50 -55.25 28.98
C GLN A 427 5.30 -56.17 29.29
N VAL A 428 4.41 -56.40 28.33
CA VAL A 428 3.28 -57.34 28.48
C VAL A 428 3.78 -58.75 28.74
N ALA A 429 4.79 -59.24 28.00
CA ALA A 429 5.39 -60.56 28.19
C ALA A 429 6.07 -60.75 29.57
N ASN A 430 6.42 -59.67 30.26
CA ASN A 430 6.97 -59.69 31.62
C ASN A 430 5.93 -59.30 32.69
N ASP A 431 4.64 -59.33 32.38
CA ASP A 431 3.50 -59.03 33.26
C ASP A 431 3.59 -57.63 33.93
N LYS A 432 4.27 -56.67 33.30
CA LYS A 432 4.41 -55.30 33.85
C LYS A 432 3.26 -54.38 33.48
N ILE A 433 2.65 -54.61 32.30
CA ILE A 433 1.48 -53.88 31.80
C ILE A 433 0.49 -54.86 31.22
N THR A 434 -0.79 -54.46 31.13
CA THR A 434 -1.85 -55.28 30.49
C THR A 434 -1.92 -55.00 28.99
N VAL A 435 -2.60 -55.86 28.24
CA VAL A 435 -2.86 -55.65 26.80
C VAL A 435 -3.75 -54.45 26.59
N GLY A 436 -4.70 -54.19 27.50
CA GLY A 436 -5.55 -53.00 27.48
C GLY A 436 -4.75 -51.70 27.64
N VAL A 437 -3.76 -51.71 28.53
CA VAL A 437 -2.83 -50.55 28.67
C VAL A 437 -2.07 -50.31 27.39
N LEU A 438 -1.52 -51.37 26.75
CA LEU A 438 -0.79 -51.22 25.48
C LEU A 438 -1.69 -50.66 24.37
N THR A 439 -2.92 -51.15 24.24
CA THR A 439 -3.88 -50.68 23.24
C THR A 439 -4.28 -49.22 23.47
N ALA A 440 -4.48 -48.81 24.72
CA ALA A 440 -4.75 -47.40 25.07
C ALA A 440 -3.55 -46.49 24.72
N PHE A 441 -2.32 -46.92 25.02
CA PHE A 441 -1.10 -46.23 24.62
C PHE A 441 -1.04 -46.00 23.13
N LEU A 442 -1.26 -47.00 22.31
CA LEU A 442 -1.25 -46.92 20.86
C LEU A 442 -2.31 -45.95 20.33
N ALA A 443 -3.51 -45.98 20.93
CA ALA A 443 -4.56 -45.04 20.56
C ALA A 443 -4.20 -43.57 20.94
N TYR A 444 -3.56 -43.35 22.06
CA TYR A 444 -3.07 -42.02 22.48
C TYR A 444 -1.92 -41.54 21.60
N ILE A 445 -0.95 -42.40 21.30
CA ILE A 445 0.21 -42.08 20.46
C ILE A 445 -0.21 -41.71 19.05
N SER A 446 -1.12 -42.47 18.44
CA SER A 446 -1.66 -42.15 17.11
C SER A 446 -2.27 -40.75 17.08
N ARG A 447 -3.02 -40.37 18.10
CA ARG A 447 -3.56 -38.99 18.22
C ARG A 447 -2.46 -37.95 18.45
N PHE A 448 -1.49 -38.26 19.31
CA PHE A 448 -0.37 -37.39 19.64
C PHE A 448 0.47 -37.05 18.40
N TYR A 449 0.92 -38.04 17.65
CA TYR A 449 1.73 -37.84 16.46
C TYR A 449 0.96 -37.17 15.34
N GLY A 450 -0.34 -37.46 15.16
CA GLY A 450 -1.19 -36.79 14.17
C GLY A 450 -1.29 -35.27 14.40
N ARG A 451 -1.18 -34.79 15.68
CA ARG A 451 -1.17 -33.38 16.00
C ARG A 451 0.17 -32.71 15.74
N MET A 452 1.26 -33.44 15.78
CA MET A 452 2.59 -32.92 15.44
C MET A 452 2.71 -32.47 13.98
N ASP A 453 2.07 -33.20 13.07
CA ASP A 453 2.05 -32.84 11.65
C ASP A 453 1.28 -31.53 11.43
N SER A 454 0.14 -31.34 12.10
CA SER A 454 -0.63 -30.09 12.00
C SER A 454 0.11 -28.88 12.55
N MET A 455 0.87 -29.04 13.64
CA MET A 455 1.68 -27.96 14.22
C MET A 455 2.77 -27.43 13.28
N SER A 456 3.31 -28.24 12.38
CA SER A 456 4.33 -27.80 11.44
C SER A 456 3.80 -26.73 10.48
N ARG A 457 2.51 -26.75 10.16
CA ARG A 457 1.84 -25.81 9.24
C ARG A 457 1.56 -24.45 9.87
N ILE A 458 1.44 -24.36 11.20
CA ILE A 458 1.12 -23.12 11.89
C ILE A 458 2.16 -22.03 11.64
N VAL A 459 3.44 -22.38 11.46
CA VAL A 459 4.52 -21.43 11.19
C VAL A 459 4.25 -20.62 9.93
N SER A 460 3.86 -21.30 8.84
CA SER A 460 3.53 -20.63 7.57
C SER A 460 2.31 -19.71 7.71
N HIS A 461 1.24 -20.19 8.34
CA HIS A 461 0.02 -19.40 8.53
C HIS A 461 0.24 -18.21 9.44
N THR A 462 1.04 -18.37 10.50
CA THR A 462 1.42 -17.28 11.41
C THR A 462 2.21 -16.19 10.69
N GLN A 463 3.17 -16.56 9.82
CA GLN A 463 3.96 -15.59 9.06
C GLN A 463 3.09 -14.82 8.05
N LYS A 464 2.21 -15.53 7.33
CA LYS A 464 1.26 -14.90 6.39
C LYS A 464 0.32 -13.92 7.11
N ALA A 465 -0.20 -14.31 8.27
CA ALA A 465 -1.05 -13.45 9.09
C ALA A 465 -0.26 -12.25 9.66
N ALA A 466 1.00 -12.45 10.08
CA ALA A 466 1.85 -11.37 10.58
C ALA A 466 2.17 -10.35 9.47
N ALA A 467 2.45 -10.82 8.25
CA ALA A 467 2.66 -9.95 7.08
C ALA A 467 1.40 -9.16 6.74
N GLY A 468 0.23 -9.81 6.72
CA GLY A 468 -1.05 -9.13 6.53
C GLY A 468 -1.34 -8.11 7.62
N ALA A 469 -1.11 -8.49 8.88
CA ALA A 469 -1.30 -7.60 10.01
C ALA A 469 -0.38 -6.36 9.91
N LYS A 470 0.89 -6.52 9.56
CA LYS A 470 1.80 -5.39 9.34
C LYS A 470 1.23 -4.43 8.30
N ARG A 471 0.83 -4.92 7.12
CA ARG A 471 0.27 -4.09 6.03
C ARG A 471 -1.01 -3.35 6.44
N VAL A 472 -1.86 -3.97 7.26
CA VAL A 472 -3.07 -3.31 7.79
C VAL A 472 -2.70 -2.26 8.83
N PHE A 473 -1.77 -2.57 9.75
CA PHE A 473 -1.30 -1.62 10.76
C PHE A 473 -0.49 -0.47 10.16
N ASP A 474 0.22 -0.68 9.05
CA ASP A 474 0.88 0.40 8.30
C ASP A 474 -0.12 1.47 7.81
N ILE A 475 -1.37 1.06 7.51
CA ILE A 475 -2.45 2.02 7.27
C ILE A 475 -2.90 2.67 8.57
N LEU A 476 -3.22 1.87 9.60
CA LEU A 476 -3.82 2.35 10.86
C LEU A 476 -2.88 3.23 11.70
N ASP A 477 -1.58 2.99 11.60
CA ASP A 477 -0.54 3.73 12.34
C ASP A 477 0.00 4.92 11.50
N HIS A 478 -0.44 5.07 10.22
CA HIS A 478 -0.02 6.18 9.38
C HIS A 478 -0.71 7.49 9.81
N GLU A 479 0.07 8.53 10.05
CA GLU A 479 -0.44 9.85 10.37
C GLU A 479 -0.66 10.67 9.09
N SER A 480 -1.79 11.34 9.00
CA SER A 480 -2.10 12.21 7.86
C SER A 480 -1.13 13.40 7.83
N SER A 481 -0.57 13.72 6.65
CA SER A 481 0.23 14.95 6.44
C SER A 481 -0.62 16.22 6.55
N VAL A 482 -1.95 16.10 6.58
CA VAL A 482 -2.92 17.18 6.81
C VAL A 482 -3.76 16.84 8.04
N PRO A 483 -3.21 16.98 9.26
CA PRO A 483 -3.92 16.63 10.49
C PRO A 483 -5.00 17.65 10.82
N ASP A 484 -6.14 17.20 11.32
CA ASP A 484 -7.13 18.09 11.90
C ASP A 484 -6.63 18.70 13.20
N THR A 485 -6.95 19.98 13.39
CA THR A 485 -6.61 20.66 14.64
C THR A 485 -7.43 20.13 15.81
N LYS A 486 -6.78 20.00 16.97
CA LYS A 486 -7.46 19.54 18.22
C LYS A 486 -8.48 20.56 18.73
N ASN A 487 -8.29 21.84 18.43
CA ASN A 487 -9.15 22.94 18.84
C ASN A 487 -9.54 23.77 17.60
N PRO A 488 -10.51 23.31 16.80
CA PRO A 488 -10.92 24.03 15.61
C PRO A 488 -11.58 25.36 15.96
N VAL A 489 -11.28 26.37 15.18
CA VAL A 489 -11.98 27.66 15.22
C VAL A 489 -13.28 27.50 14.45
N SER A 490 -14.41 27.78 15.12
CA SER A 490 -15.73 27.76 14.46
C SER A 490 -15.82 28.87 13.41
N LEU A 491 -16.31 28.50 12.23
CA LEU A 491 -16.51 29.47 11.16
C LEU A 491 -17.65 30.44 11.49
N PRO A 492 -17.53 31.74 11.14
CA PRO A 492 -18.60 32.69 11.31
C PRO A 492 -19.82 32.30 10.45
N LYS A 493 -21.03 32.56 10.93
CA LYS A 493 -22.28 32.23 10.21
C LYS A 493 -22.39 32.86 8.82
N ASN A 494 -21.69 34.00 8.61
CA ASN A 494 -21.74 34.74 7.34
C ASN A 494 -20.34 34.78 6.71
N ILE A 495 -19.90 33.69 6.12
CA ILE A 495 -18.66 33.60 5.38
C ILE A 495 -18.80 34.32 4.04
N LYS A 496 -17.87 35.23 3.76
CA LYS A 496 -17.84 35.99 2.52
C LYS A 496 -17.09 35.30 1.40
N GLY A 497 -16.10 34.46 1.75
CA GLY A 497 -15.27 33.71 0.81
C GLY A 497 -14.08 34.50 0.29
N GLN A 498 -13.52 35.43 1.08
CA GLN A 498 -12.21 36.04 0.79
C GLN A 498 -11.13 35.00 0.99
N ILE A 499 -10.12 34.99 0.09
CA ILE A 499 -8.99 34.08 0.18
C ILE A 499 -7.71 34.91 0.17
N ASP A 500 -6.85 34.71 1.19
CA ASP A 500 -5.57 35.38 1.33
C ASP A 500 -4.43 34.38 1.39
N LEU A 501 -3.52 34.40 0.44
CA LEU A 501 -2.28 33.64 0.43
C LEU A 501 -1.14 34.57 0.78
N SER A 502 -0.34 34.22 1.78
CA SER A 502 0.80 35.03 2.24
C SER A 502 2.07 34.20 2.22
N ASN A 503 3.00 34.54 1.35
CA ASN A 503 4.31 33.90 1.18
C ASN A 503 4.20 32.36 1.06
N VAL A 504 3.26 31.85 0.24
CA VAL A 504 2.96 30.44 0.13
C VAL A 504 3.98 29.72 -0.73
N SER A 505 4.72 28.81 -0.11
CA SER A 505 5.65 27.90 -0.78
C SER A 505 5.24 26.44 -0.51
N PHE A 506 5.40 25.57 -1.51
CA PHE A 506 5.07 24.17 -1.37
C PHE A 506 5.97 23.27 -2.23
N ARG A 507 6.24 22.06 -1.71
CA ARG A 507 7.00 21.01 -2.40
C ARG A 507 6.34 19.65 -2.27
N TYR A 508 6.37 18.87 -3.35
CA TYR A 508 6.07 17.43 -3.30
C TYR A 508 7.37 16.67 -3.04
N GLY A 509 7.55 16.16 -1.82
CA GLY A 509 8.84 15.59 -1.41
C GLY A 509 9.97 16.64 -1.58
N ASN A 510 10.94 16.35 -2.44
CA ASN A 510 12.08 17.26 -2.70
C ASN A 510 11.83 18.23 -3.88
N ARG A 511 10.69 18.13 -4.58
CA ARG A 511 10.39 18.98 -5.73
C ARG A 511 9.60 20.21 -5.31
N SER A 512 10.20 21.39 -5.43
CA SER A 512 9.52 22.68 -5.23
C SER A 512 8.56 22.94 -6.39
N VAL A 513 7.30 23.31 -6.08
CA VAL A 513 6.25 23.53 -7.08
C VAL A 513 5.68 24.93 -7.02
N THR A 514 5.49 25.51 -5.83
CA THR A 514 5.12 26.93 -5.67
C THR A 514 6.14 27.62 -4.78
N LYS A 515 6.43 28.88 -5.06
CA LYS A 515 7.46 29.69 -4.38
C LYS A 515 6.92 31.08 -4.12
N ASN A 516 6.90 31.46 -2.85
CA ASN A 516 6.60 32.83 -2.38
C ASN A 516 5.35 33.42 -3.04
N ILE A 517 4.24 32.67 -3.09
CA ILE A 517 2.99 33.16 -3.67
C ILE A 517 2.29 34.07 -2.68
N ASP A 518 2.11 35.35 -3.09
CA ASP A 518 1.28 36.35 -2.43
C ASP A 518 0.09 36.69 -3.32
N LEU A 519 -1.13 36.38 -2.85
CA LEU A 519 -2.35 36.59 -3.63
C LEU A 519 -3.55 36.84 -2.71
N GLN A 520 -4.32 37.87 -3.00
CA GLN A 520 -5.58 38.16 -2.35
C GLN A 520 -6.72 38.05 -3.35
N ILE A 521 -7.76 37.28 -3.04
CA ILE A 521 -8.97 37.11 -3.87
C ILE A 521 -10.15 37.68 -3.08
N GLN A 522 -10.87 38.61 -3.70
CA GLN A 522 -11.97 39.26 -3.05
C GLN A 522 -13.25 38.40 -3.06
N PRO A 523 -14.18 38.63 -2.10
CA PRO A 523 -15.46 37.95 -2.10
C PRO A 523 -16.24 38.18 -3.41
N GLY A 524 -16.66 37.08 -4.06
CA GLY A 524 -17.42 37.15 -5.31
C GLY A 524 -16.57 37.41 -6.56
N GLU A 525 -15.25 37.57 -6.43
CA GLU A 525 -14.33 37.76 -7.55
C GLU A 525 -14.11 36.43 -8.30
N MET A 526 -14.06 36.50 -9.62
CA MET A 526 -13.66 35.40 -10.48
C MET A 526 -12.22 35.58 -10.95
N ILE A 527 -11.29 34.75 -10.48
CA ILE A 527 -9.92 34.73 -10.98
C ILE A 527 -9.70 33.58 -11.95
N GLY A 528 -8.87 33.82 -12.97
CA GLY A 528 -8.37 32.81 -13.90
C GLY A 528 -6.88 32.54 -13.65
N LEU A 529 -6.55 31.27 -13.35
CA LEU A 529 -5.15 30.81 -13.27
C LEU A 529 -4.67 30.38 -14.65
N VAL A 530 -3.63 31.02 -15.15
CA VAL A 530 -3.04 30.81 -16.48
C VAL A 530 -1.58 30.39 -16.36
N GLY A 531 -1.05 29.67 -17.32
CA GLY A 531 0.36 29.28 -17.35
C GLY A 531 0.57 27.93 -18.02
N HIS A 532 1.81 27.59 -18.31
CA HIS A 532 2.19 26.31 -18.90
C HIS A 532 1.80 25.11 -18.03
N SER A 533 1.73 23.92 -18.66
CA SER A 533 1.55 22.67 -17.87
C SER A 533 2.73 22.54 -16.88
N GLY A 534 2.41 22.20 -15.63
CA GLY A 534 3.42 22.09 -14.56
C GLY A 534 3.82 23.43 -13.89
N SER A 535 3.19 24.57 -14.22
CA SER A 535 3.49 25.87 -13.59
C SER A 535 3.01 26.01 -12.13
N GLY A 536 2.23 25.05 -11.61
CA GLY A 536 1.75 25.04 -10.22
C GLY A 536 0.26 25.39 -10.03
N LYS A 537 -0.53 25.62 -11.09
CA LYS A 537 -1.97 25.99 -11.01
C LYS A 537 -2.82 25.03 -10.16
N SER A 538 -2.82 23.77 -10.50
CA SER A 538 -3.59 22.74 -9.76
C SER A 538 -3.06 22.54 -8.34
N THR A 539 -1.75 22.71 -8.13
CA THR A 539 -1.15 22.67 -6.79
C THR A 539 -1.65 23.81 -5.93
N LEU A 540 -1.71 25.03 -6.48
CA LEU A 540 -2.23 26.19 -5.76
C LEU A 540 -3.69 25.99 -5.32
N VAL A 541 -4.53 25.45 -6.20
CA VAL A 541 -5.93 25.08 -5.88
C VAL A 541 -5.97 24.02 -4.78
N ASN A 542 -5.12 22.98 -4.85
CA ASN A 542 -5.05 21.94 -3.83
C ASN A 542 -4.65 22.48 -2.45
N LEU A 543 -3.78 23.51 -2.39
CA LEU A 543 -3.40 24.19 -1.15
C LEU A 543 -4.55 25.02 -0.59
N ILE A 544 -5.30 25.73 -1.44
CA ILE A 544 -6.48 26.51 -1.04
C ILE A 544 -7.57 25.59 -0.47
N CYS A 545 -7.81 24.42 -1.08
CA CYS A 545 -8.74 23.40 -0.59
C CYS A 545 -8.21 22.60 0.61
N ARG A 546 -6.97 22.88 1.02
CA ARG A 546 -6.26 22.13 2.07
C ARG A 546 -6.27 20.63 1.82
N PHE A 547 -5.99 20.20 0.57
CA PHE A 547 -5.64 18.82 0.28
C PHE A 547 -4.19 18.51 0.66
N TYR A 548 -3.37 19.56 0.74
CA TYR A 548 -2.00 19.57 1.26
C TYR A 548 -1.84 20.80 2.14
N ASP A 549 -1.02 20.72 3.17
CA ASP A 549 -0.61 21.88 3.95
C ASP A 549 0.61 22.57 3.30
N VAL A 550 0.68 23.89 3.38
CA VAL A 550 1.79 24.67 2.84
C VAL A 550 3.10 24.34 3.56
N SER A 551 4.23 24.32 2.82
CA SER A 551 5.56 24.15 3.42
C SER A 551 6.00 25.40 4.17
N GLU A 552 5.71 26.58 3.61
CA GLU A 552 5.98 27.89 4.20
C GLU A 552 4.82 28.83 3.90
N GLY A 553 4.61 29.83 4.74
CA GLY A 553 3.54 30.79 4.60
C GLY A 553 2.20 30.34 5.18
N SER A 554 1.12 30.97 4.73
CA SER A 554 -0.24 30.68 5.19
C SER A 554 -1.30 30.92 4.12
N VAL A 555 -2.37 30.09 4.15
CA VAL A 555 -3.61 30.29 3.39
C VAL A 555 -4.70 30.61 4.38
N LYS A 556 -5.44 31.70 4.16
CA LYS A 556 -6.52 32.14 5.04
C LYS A 556 -7.82 32.28 4.25
N ILE A 557 -8.95 31.94 4.89
CA ILE A 557 -10.30 32.21 4.38
C ILE A 557 -10.98 33.14 5.38
N ASP A 558 -11.45 34.30 4.89
CA ASP A 558 -12.02 35.36 5.72
C ASP A 558 -11.13 35.72 6.95
N GLY A 559 -9.80 35.73 6.74
CA GLY A 559 -8.79 36.02 7.78
C GLY A 559 -8.42 34.86 8.70
N ILE A 560 -9.08 33.70 8.61
CA ILE A 560 -8.81 32.52 9.44
C ILE A 560 -7.90 31.56 8.66
N ASP A 561 -6.77 31.16 9.24
CA ASP A 561 -5.86 30.18 8.63
C ASP A 561 -6.59 28.84 8.46
N VAL A 562 -6.52 28.26 7.25
CA VAL A 562 -7.20 26.99 6.91
C VAL A 562 -6.78 25.83 7.82
N ARG A 563 -5.57 25.87 8.41
CA ARG A 563 -5.07 24.86 9.35
C ARG A 563 -5.79 24.91 10.70
N MET A 564 -6.43 26.00 11.03
CA MET A 564 -7.17 26.18 12.29
C MET A 564 -8.65 25.81 12.16
N ILE A 565 -9.14 25.55 10.95
CA ILE A 565 -10.53 25.18 10.66
C ILE A 565 -10.62 23.65 10.59
N ALA A 566 -11.71 23.07 11.12
CA ALA A 566 -11.99 21.64 10.94
C ALA A 566 -12.11 21.31 9.44
N THR A 567 -11.43 20.27 8.99
CA THR A 567 -11.34 19.91 7.56
C THR A 567 -12.73 19.70 6.93
N GLU A 568 -13.67 19.14 7.67
CA GLU A 568 -15.04 18.93 7.22
C GLU A 568 -15.78 20.27 6.99
N GLU A 569 -15.68 21.22 7.93
CA GLU A 569 -16.30 22.55 7.81
C GLU A 569 -15.67 23.36 6.68
N LEU A 570 -14.34 23.28 6.57
CA LEU A 570 -13.61 23.94 5.50
C LEU A 570 -14.07 23.46 4.12
N ARG A 571 -14.12 22.14 3.91
CA ARG A 571 -14.46 21.55 2.60
C ARG A 571 -15.90 21.79 2.19
N LYS A 572 -16.84 21.97 3.12
CA LYS A 572 -18.23 22.37 2.84
C LYS A 572 -18.35 23.76 2.21
N LEU A 573 -17.32 24.60 2.33
CA LEU A 573 -17.30 25.93 1.68
C LEU A 573 -17.03 25.86 0.18
N PHE A 574 -16.42 24.74 -0.28
CA PHE A 574 -15.98 24.57 -1.66
C PHE A 574 -16.97 23.77 -2.50
N GLY A 575 -17.23 24.24 -3.73
CA GLY A 575 -17.76 23.44 -4.82
C GLY A 575 -16.66 23.21 -5.85
N MET A 576 -16.53 21.99 -6.33
CA MET A 576 -15.50 21.64 -7.29
C MET A 576 -16.12 21.01 -8.54
N VAL A 577 -15.75 21.56 -9.70
CA VAL A 577 -16.08 20.97 -11.01
C VAL A 577 -14.76 20.58 -11.67
N LEU A 578 -14.48 19.29 -11.73
CA LEU A 578 -13.22 18.73 -12.24
C LEU A 578 -13.25 18.60 -13.77
N GLN A 579 -12.07 18.54 -14.38
CA GLN A 579 -11.86 18.29 -15.81
C GLN A 579 -12.48 16.97 -16.26
N GLU A 580 -12.23 15.89 -15.51
CA GLU A 580 -12.87 14.60 -15.69
C GLU A 580 -13.84 14.32 -14.52
N PRO A 581 -15.15 14.50 -14.71
CA PRO A 581 -16.11 14.29 -13.64
C PRO A 581 -16.23 12.81 -13.30
N PHE A 582 -16.00 12.49 -12.03
CA PHE A 582 -16.20 11.16 -11.50
C PHE A 582 -17.63 10.96 -10.99
N LEU A 583 -18.30 9.93 -11.50
CA LEU A 583 -19.62 9.51 -11.01
C LEU A 583 -19.49 8.17 -10.30
N PHE A 584 -20.09 8.07 -9.13
CA PHE A 584 -20.18 6.83 -8.37
C PHE A 584 -21.24 5.91 -8.99
N PHE A 585 -21.03 4.61 -8.84
CA PHE A 585 -22.05 3.64 -9.16
C PHE A 585 -23.30 3.88 -8.28
N GLY A 586 -24.44 4.09 -8.90
CA GLY A 586 -25.71 4.44 -8.24
C GLY A 586 -26.62 5.17 -9.22
N THR A 587 -27.68 5.78 -8.72
CA THR A 587 -28.62 6.55 -9.52
C THR A 587 -28.08 7.94 -9.85
N ILE A 588 -28.64 8.58 -10.88
CA ILE A 588 -28.34 9.99 -11.21
C ILE A 588 -28.69 10.90 -10.03
N ALA A 589 -29.83 10.65 -9.38
CA ALA A 589 -30.25 11.42 -8.20
C ALA A 589 -29.23 11.35 -7.06
N GLU A 590 -28.74 10.15 -6.74
CA GLU A 590 -27.71 9.95 -5.71
C GLU A 590 -26.39 10.65 -6.09
N ASN A 591 -26.03 10.64 -7.36
CA ASN A 591 -24.83 11.32 -7.84
C ASN A 591 -24.96 12.86 -7.74
N ILE A 592 -26.11 13.43 -8.03
CA ILE A 592 -26.36 14.88 -7.85
C ILE A 592 -26.37 15.22 -6.35
N ALA A 593 -27.04 14.40 -5.52
CA ALA A 593 -27.16 14.61 -4.08
C ALA A 593 -25.90 14.28 -3.28
N TYR A 594 -24.80 13.81 -3.91
CA TYR A 594 -23.60 13.30 -3.24
C TYR A 594 -23.05 14.26 -2.17
N GLY A 595 -23.01 15.56 -2.44
CA GLY A 595 -22.52 16.58 -1.50
C GLY A 595 -23.54 17.04 -0.45
N LYS A 596 -24.84 16.72 -0.65
CA LYS A 596 -25.95 17.06 0.26
C LYS A 596 -27.00 15.94 0.23
N PRO A 597 -26.72 14.78 0.86
CA PRO A 597 -27.58 13.59 0.79
C PRO A 597 -29.01 13.79 1.27
N GLU A 598 -29.22 14.71 2.21
CA GLU A 598 -30.54 15.04 2.79
C GLU A 598 -31.42 15.89 1.87
N SER A 599 -31.00 16.18 0.65
CA SER A 599 -31.73 17.02 -0.29
C SER A 599 -33.01 16.36 -0.77
N SER A 600 -34.09 17.13 -0.83
CA SER A 600 -35.35 16.68 -1.39
C SER A 600 -35.26 16.45 -2.90
N ARG A 601 -36.16 15.61 -3.43
CA ARG A 601 -36.24 15.36 -4.88
C ARG A 601 -36.45 16.65 -5.67
N SER A 602 -37.17 17.62 -5.13
CA SER A 602 -37.41 18.92 -5.75
C SER A 602 -36.15 19.75 -5.87
N GLU A 603 -35.30 19.77 -4.82
CA GLU A 603 -33.99 20.46 -4.86
C GLU A 603 -33.06 19.83 -5.88
N ILE A 604 -33.02 18.49 -5.95
CA ILE A 604 -32.22 17.75 -6.96
C ILE A 604 -32.67 18.12 -8.38
N VAL A 605 -33.98 18.16 -8.64
CA VAL A 605 -34.52 18.53 -9.96
C VAL A 605 -34.22 20.00 -10.28
N GLN A 606 -34.30 20.91 -9.31
CA GLN A 606 -33.95 22.33 -9.51
C GLN A 606 -32.50 22.50 -9.86
N ALA A 607 -31.56 21.82 -9.14
CA ALA A 607 -30.13 21.83 -9.42
C ALA A 607 -29.87 21.27 -10.83
N ALA A 608 -30.52 20.18 -11.22
CA ALA A 608 -30.39 19.60 -12.54
C ALA A 608 -30.90 20.54 -13.66
N LYS A 609 -32.00 21.24 -13.43
CA LYS A 609 -32.51 22.27 -14.37
C LYS A 609 -31.52 23.43 -14.52
N ALA A 610 -30.97 23.92 -13.40
CA ALA A 610 -30.00 25.00 -13.40
C ALA A 610 -28.67 24.60 -14.11
N ALA A 611 -28.34 23.31 -14.09
CA ALA A 611 -27.21 22.72 -14.80
C ALA A 611 -27.52 22.30 -16.25
N ASN A 612 -28.69 22.60 -16.79
CA ASN A 612 -29.13 22.11 -18.10
C ASN A 612 -29.09 20.57 -18.25
N ALA A 613 -29.24 19.82 -17.14
CA ALA A 613 -29.18 18.38 -17.13
C ALA A 613 -30.54 17.71 -17.20
N HIS A 614 -31.60 18.43 -16.81
CA HIS A 614 -32.97 17.88 -16.65
C HIS A 614 -33.48 17.18 -17.91
N ASP A 615 -33.33 17.80 -19.08
CA ASP A 615 -33.95 17.34 -20.32
C ASP A 615 -33.33 16.01 -20.79
N PHE A 616 -31.99 15.84 -20.67
CA PHE A 616 -31.37 14.58 -21.02
C PHE A 616 -31.69 13.49 -19.98
N ILE A 617 -31.75 13.86 -18.68
CA ILE A 617 -32.11 12.90 -17.63
C ILE A 617 -33.46 12.30 -17.88
N LEU A 618 -34.46 13.11 -18.28
CA LEU A 618 -35.83 12.62 -18.60
C LEU A 618 -35.86 11.70 -19.83
N ARG A 619 -34.85 11.75 -20.71
CA ARG A 619 -34.76 10.82 -21.86
C ARG A 619 -34.27 9.45 -21.48
N LEU A 620 -33.66 9.29 -20.30
CA LEU A 620 -33.23 8.01 -19.82
C LEU A 620 -34.38 7.14 -19.34
N PRO A 621 -34.31 5.81 -19.44
CA PRO A 621 -35.42 4.90 -19.18
C PRO A 621 -36.10 5.07 -17.82
N LEU A 622 -35.35 5.39 -16.77
CA LEU A 622 -35.84 5.61 -15.40
C LEU A 622 -35.63 7.06 -14.93
N GLY A 623 -35.30 7.99 -15.84
CA GLY A 623 -35.03 9.39 -15.51
C GLY A 623 -33.95 9.53 -14.44
N TYR A 624 -34.25 10.22 -13.36
CA TYR A 624 -33.35 10.44 -12.22
C TYR A 624 -32.95 9.15 -11.46
N ASP A 625 -33.73 8.09 -11.60
CA ASP A 625 -33.49 6.79 -10.95
C ASP A 625 -32.72 5.83 -11.89
N SER A 626 -32.31 6.31 -13.07
CA SER A 626 -31.43 5.58 -13.97
C SER A 626 -30.08 5.35 -13.33
N LEU A 627 -29.60 4.10 -13.41
CA LEU A 627 -28.29 3.72 -12.90
C LEU A 627 -27.19 4.27 -13.80
N VAL A 628 -26.20 4.87 -13.18
CA VAL A 628 -24.96 5.29 -13.81
C VAL A 628 -24.00 4.11 -13.75
N GLY A 629 -23.49 3.67 -14.90
CA GLY A 629 -22.51 2.60 -14.97
C GLY A 629 -21.20 2.94 -14.25
N GLU A 630 -20.28 1.98 -14.18
CA GLU A 630 -18.98 2.20 -13.54
C GLU A 630 -18.32 3.46 -14.10
N ARG A 631 -17.94 4.40 -13.22
CA ARG A 631 -17.37 5.72 -13.55
C ARG A 631 -18.19 6.55 -14.55
N GLY A 632 -19.47 6.29 -14.70
CA GLY A 632 -20.35 7.01 -15.62
C GLY A 632 -20.17 6.64 -17.10
N GLN A 633 -19.65 5.46 -17.41
CA GLN A 633 -19.39 5.04 -18.81
C GLN A 633 -20.63 4.97 -19.69
N SER A 634 -21.82 4.86 -19.11
CA SER A 634 -23.10 4.87 -19.82
C SER A 634 -23.52 6.27 -20.32
N LEU A 635 -22.84 7.32 -19.88
CA LEU A 635 -23.14 8.72 -20.19
C LEU A 635 -22.05 9.34 -21.06
N SER A 636 -22.44 10.28 -21.93
CA SER A 636 -21.49 11.11 -22.67
C SER A 636 -20.66 12.01 -21.74
N GLY A 637 -19.51 12.52 -22.22
CA GLY A 637 -18.67 13.44 -21.47
C GLY A 637 -19.44 14.68 -20.98
N GLY A 638 -20.26 15.29 -21.87
CA GLY A 638 -21.04 16.47 -21.55
C GLY A 638 -22.19 16.19 -20.57
N GLU A 639 -22.80 15.00 -20.59
CA GLU A 639 -23.82 14.60 -19.60
C GLU A 639 -23.21 14.42 -18.22
N ARG A 640 -22.02 13.74 -18.14
CA ARG A 640 -21.28 13.63 -16.88
C ARG A 640 -20.93 14.99 -16.30
N GLN A 641 -20.48 15.92 -17.17
CA GLN A 641 -20.12 17.28 -16.76
C GLN A 641 -21.31 18.03 -16.17
N ARG A 642 -22.47 17.97 -16.83
CA ARG A 642 -23.70 18.64 -16.33
C ARG A 642 -24.19 18.04 -15.02
N ILE A 643 -24.05 16.74 -14.79
CA ILE A 643 -24.32 16.12 -13.48
C ILE A 643 -23.35 16.65 -12.42
N SER A 644 -22.06 16.80 -12.74
CA SER A 644 -21.07 17.37 -11.84
C SER A 644 -21.38 18.84 -11.48
N ILE A 645 -21.81 19.62 -12.47
CA ILE A 645 -22.27 21.01 -12.23
C ILE A 645 -23.53 21.01 -11.36
N ALA A 646 -24.50 20.12 -11.59
CA ALA A 646 -25.71 19.99 -10.76
C ALA A 646 -25.34 19.64 -9.30
N ARG A 647 -24.36 18.75 -9.10
CA ARG A 647 -23.81 18.43 -7.78
C ARG A 647 -23.25 19.67 -7.07
N ALA A 648 -22.50 20.49 -7.77
CA ALA A 648 -21.93 21.75 -7.22
C ALA A 648 -23.02 22.79 -6.93
N LEU A 649 -24.02 22.92 -7.79
CA LEU A 649 -25.15 23.83 -7.59
C LEU A 649 -26.01 23.46 -6.37
N LEU A 650 -26.21 22.15 -6.13
CA LEU A 650 -27.02 21.68 -5.01
C LEU A 650 -26.41 21.97 -3.64
N ILE A 651 -25.07 21.96 -3.56
CA ILE A 651 -24.32 22.29 -2.33
C ILE A 651 -24.39 23.78 -2.00
N ASP A 652 -24.55 24.65 -3.00
CA ASP A 652 -24.51 26.12 -2.90
C ASP A 652 -23.25 26.66 -2.18
N PRO A 653 -22.05 26.38 -2.72
CA PRO A 653 -20.79 26.70 -2.07
C PRO A 653 -20.49 28.21 -2.10
N LYS A 654 -19.66 28.70 -1.17
CA LYS A 654 -19.16 30.09 -1.16
C LYS A 654 -17.99 30.28 -2.10
N ILE A 655 -17.18 29.26 -2.24
CA ILE A 655 -15.99 29.25 -3.09
C ILE A 655 -16.14 28.16 -4.14
N LEU A 656 -15.88 28.51 -5.40
CA LEU A 656 -16.01 27.59 -6.53
C LEU A 656 -14.67 27.37 -7.19
N ILE A 657 -14.35 26.11 -7.43
CA ILE A 657 -13.17 25.69 -8.19
C ILE A 657 -13.64 25.10 -9.52
N LEU A 658 -13.16 25.66 -10.62
CA LEU A 658 -13.42 25.19 -11.98
C LEU A 658 -12.12 24.71 -12.61
N ASP A 659 -12.00 23.42 -12.88
CA ASP A 659 -10.87 22.84 -13.58
C ASP A 659 -11.33 22.39 -14.97
N GLU A 660 -11.00 23.15 -15.99
CA GLU A 660 -11.23 22.91 -17.43
C GLU A 660 -12.52 22.13 -17.81
N ALA A 661 -13.66 22.67 -17.45
CA ALA A 661 -14.97 21.98 -17.49
C ALA A 661 -15.50 21.59 -18.90
N THR A 662 -14.75 21.74 -20.02
CA THR A 662 -15.34 21.60 -21.36
C THR A 662 -14.46 20.92 -22.41
N SER A 663 -13.38 20.22 -22.07
CA SER A 663 -12.57 19.50 -23.05
C SER A 663 -13.35 18.30 -23.65
N SER A 664 -13.35 18.16 -24.98
CA SER A 664 -13.90 17.01 -25.73
C SER A 664 -15.42 16.93 -25.87
N VAL A 665 -16.13 18.06 -26.02
CA VAL A 665 -17.60 18.11 -26.14
C VAL A 665 -17.96 18.82 -27.44
N ASP A 666 -19.06 18.41 -28.09
CA ASP A 666 -19.60 19.08 -29.26
C ASP A 666 -20.07 20.51 -28.96
N THR A 667 -20.08 21.37 -29.98
CA THR A 667 -20.38 22.83 -29.82
C THR A 667 -21.74 23.14 -29.22
N THR A 668 -22.75 22.28 -29.42
CA THR A 668 -24.10 22.48 -28.85
C THR A 668 -24.10 22.17 -27.36
N THR A 669 -23.53 21.06 -26.96
CA THR A 669 -23.40 20.67 -25.56
C THR A 669 -22.45 21.63 -24.80
N GLU A 670 -21.42 22.16 -25.46
CA GLU A 670 -20.54 23.18 -24.88
C GLU A 670 -21.30 24.44 -24.49
N LYS A 671 -22.23 24.92 -25.35
CA LYS A 671 -23.09 26.07 -25.02
C LYS A 671 -23.99 25.82 -23.80
N GLU A 672 -24.53 24.60 -23.67
CA GLU A 672 -25.33 24.20 -22.52
C GLU A 672 -24.51 24.15 -21.24
N ILE A 673 -23.29 23.59 -21.29
CA ILE A 673 -22.36 23.57 -20.17
C ILE A 673 -21.98 25.00 -19.76
N GLN A 674 -21.66 25.86 -20.75
CA GLN A 674 -21.29 27.24 -20.47
C GLN A 674 -22.41 28.03 -19.79
N LYS A 675 -23.68 27.87 -20.21
CA LYS A 675 -24.84 28.45 -19.51
C LYS A 675 -24.97 27.96 -18.08
N ALA A 676 -24.71 26.65 -17.85
CA ALA A 676 -24.76 26.08 -16.52
C ALA A 676 -23.63 26.64 -15.62
N LEU A 677 -22.42 26.81 -16.16
CA LEU A 677 -21.28 27.43 -15.47
C LEU A 677 -21.56 28.91 -15.16
N ASP A 678 -22.13 29.68 -16.10
CA ASP A 678 -22.50 31.09 -15.88
C ASP A 678 -23.53 31.25 -14.74
N ASN A 679 -24.44 30.28 -14.57
CA ASN A 679 -25.34 30.24 -13.43
C ASN A 679 -24.61 29.88 -12.13
N LEU A 680 -23.66 28.97 -12.20
CA LEU A 680 -22.92 28.49 -11.03
C LEU A 680 -21.96 29.56 -10.46
N VAL A 681 -21.33 30.40 -11.30
CA VAL A 681 -20.36 31.43 -10.89
C VAL A 681 -21.03 32.61 -10.16
N LYS A 682 -22.30 32.93 -10.45
CA LYS A 682 -22.97 34.13 -9.92
C LYS A 682 -22.95 34.22 -8.40
N GLY A 683 -22.34 35.31 -7.89
CA GLY A 683 -22.30 35.63 -6.46
C GLY A 683 -21.38 34.73 -5.62
N ARG A 684 -20.44 34.01 -6.25
CA ARG A 684 -19.48 33.14 -5.60
C ARG A 684 -18.06 33.54 -5.94
N THR A 685 -17.15 33.44 -4.97
CA THR A 685 -15.71 33.57 -5.23
C THR A 685 -15.28 32.39 -6.08
N THR A 686 -14.73 32.65 -7.28
CA THR A 686 -14.46 31.60 -8.25
C THR A 686 -13.00 31.56 -8.66
N ILE A 687 -12.38 30.39 -8.60
CA ILE A 687 -11.04 30.12 -9.11
C ILE A 687 -11.16 29.19 -10.30
N ALA A 688 -10.85 29.68 -11.50
CA ALA A 688 -10.88 28.88 -12.72
C ALA A 688 -9.46 28.58 -13.19
N ILE A 689 -9.13 27.29 -13.36
CA ILE A 689 -7.93 26.89 -14.07
C ILE A 689 -8.26 26.99 -15.56
N ALA A 690 -7.72 28.03 -16.20
CA ALA A 690 -8.16 28.41 -17.52
C ALA A 690 -7.27 27.79 -18.61
N HIS A 691 -7.90 26.93 -19.40
CA HIS A 691 -7.34 26.37 -20.62
C HIS A 691 -8.12 26.81 -21.90
N ARG A 692 -9.19 27.60 -21.71
CA ARG A 692 -10.00 28.12 -22.84
C ARG A 692 -10.11 29.64 -22.84
N LEU A 693 -10.05 30.21 -24.05
CA LEU A 693 -10.14 31.63 -24.31
C LEU A 693 -11.43 32.27 -23.77
N SER A 694 -12.55 31.52 -23.78
CA SER A 694 -13.85 31.99 -23.27
C SER A 694 -13.85 32.21 -21.76
N THR A 695 -13.15 31.36 -21.00
CA THR A 695 -13.00 31.49 -19.55
C THR A 695 -12.07 32.64 -19.17
N LEU A 696 -10.97 32.81 -19.95
CA LEU A 696 -10.00 33.90 -19.76
C LEU A 696 -10.63 35.29 -19.91
N ARG A 697 -11.54 35.45 -20.85
CA ARG A 697 -12.21 36.75 -21.10
C ARG A 697 -13.24 37.14 -20.06
N LYS A 698 -13.79 36.15 -19.31
CA LYS A 698 -14.83 36.38 -18.32
C LYS A 698 -14.29 36.58 -16.91
N ALA A 699 -13.04 36.29 -16.67
CA ALA A 699 -12.40 36.44 -15.39
C ALA A 699 -12.21 37.97 -15.08
N ASP A 700 -12.54 38.36 -13.86
CA ASP A 700 -12.30 39.72 -13.38
C ASP A 700 -10.81 40.02 -13.34
N ARG A 701 -10.01 39.01 -13.00
CA ARG A 701 -8.56 39.10 -12.91
C ARG A 701 -7.92 37.78 -13.30
N LEU A 702 -6.81 37.85 -14.03
CA LEU A 702 -5.99 36.72 -14.46
C LEU A 702 -4.68 36.72 -13.67
N ILE A 703 -4.26 35.54 -13.24
CA ILE A 703 -3.01 35.32 -12.52
C ILE A 703 -2.16 34.39 -13.39
N VAL A 704 -1.05 34.86 -13.89
CA VAL A 704 -0.14 34.12 -14.73
C VAL A 704 0.95 33.51 -13.87
N LEU A 705 1.02 32.17 -13.90
CA LEU A 705 2.00 31.38 -13.16
C LEU A 705 3.05 30.81 -14.10
N ASP A 706 4.32 31.04 -13.79
CA ASP A 706 5.43 30.34 -14.42
C ASP A 706 6.41 29.82 -13.34
N LYS A 707 6.85 28.57 -13.49
CA LYS A 707 7.83 27.91 -12.58
C LYS A 707 7.51 28.05 -11.09
N GLY A 708 6.23 28.13 -10.74
CA GLY A 708 5.76 28.22 -9.36
C GLY A 708 5.68 29.62 -8.78
N GLU A 709 5.90 30.65 -9.58
CA GLU A 709 5.83 32.06 -9.18
C GLU A 709 4.74 32.78 -9.96
N ILE A 710 4.16 33.85 -9.38
CA ILE A 710 3.24 34.75 -10.08
C ILE A 710 4.10 35.76 -10.86
N ILE A 711 3.96 35.76 -12.18
CA ILE A 711 4.73 36.66 -13.07
C ILE A 711 3.93 37.82 -13.59
N GLU A 712 2.61 37.66 -13.81
CA GLU A 712 1.72 38.71 -14.30
C GLU A 712 0.36 38.64 -13.59
N VAL A 713 -0.22 39.80 -13.31
CA VAL A 713 -1.56 39.94 -12.72
C VAL A 713 -2.26 41.10 -13.41
N GLY A 714 -3.48 40.89 -13.90
CA GLY A 714 -4.28 41.94 -14.56
C GLY A 714 -5.54 41.39 -15.19
N ASN A 715 -6.35 42.22 -15.79
CA ASN A 715 -7.47 41.76 -16.61
C ASN A 715 -7.01 41.34 -18.02
N HIS A 716 -7.91 40.80 -18.83
CA HIS A 716 -7.61 40.34 -20.18
C HIS A 716 -6.99 41.44 -21.06
N ASP A 717 -7.59 42.64 -21.05
CA ASP A 717 -7.16 43.74 -21.94
C ASP A 717 -5.81 44.30 -21.50
N GLU A 718 -5.58 44.42 -20.19
CA GLU A 718 -4.31 44.86 -19.63
C GLU A 718 -3.16 43.92 -19.99
N LEU A 719 -3.35 42.62 -19.82
CA LEU A 719 -2.31 41.62 -20.11
C LEU A 719 -2.07 41.46 -21.61
N MET A 720 -3.11 41.62 -22.44
CA MET A 720 -2.96 41.65 -23.89
C MET A 720 -2.14 42.88 -24.34
N ALA A 721 -2.36 44.04 -23.73
CA ALA A 721 -1.62 45.25 -24.03
C ALA A 721 -0.15 45.17 -23.56
N ALA A 722 0.13 44.47 -22.46
CA ALA A 722 1.48 44.28 -21.91
C ALA A 722 2.37 43.39 -22.80
N GLN A 723 1.80 42.59 -23.70
CA GLN A 723 2.50 41.68 -24.62
C GLN A 723 3.49 40.70 -23.93
N GLY A 724 3.17 40.31 -22.70
CA GLY A 724 3.99 39.40 -21.90
C GLY A 724 3.65 37.93 -22.15
N THR A 725 3.94 37.07 -21.17
CA THR A 725 3.72 35.61 -21.22
C THR A 725 2.25 35.28 -21.46
N TYR A 726 1.31 36.04 -20.88
CA TYR A 726 -0.12 35.85 -21.15
C TYR A 726 -0.45 36.01 -22.63
N PHE A 727 0.07 37.06 -23.26
CA PHE A 727 -0.16 37.35 -24.67
C PHE A 727 0.34 36.21 -25.57
N GLU A 728 1.54 35.69 -25.29
CA GLU A 728 2.11 34.57 -26.03
C GLU A 728 1.23 33.31 -25.91
N LEU A 729 0.79 32.97 -24.67
CA LEU A 729 -0.09 31.84 -24.42
C LEU A 729 -1.45 31.99 -25.11
N TYR A 730 -2.03 33.20 -25.04
CA TYR A 730 -3.31 33.50 -25.69
C TYR A 730 -3.21 33.39 -27.21
N GLN A 731 -2.14 33.93 -27.82
CA GLN A 731 -1.93 33.83 -29.26
C GLN A 731 -1.71 32.38 -29.72
N ALA A 732 -0.95 31.59 -28.96
CA ALA A 732 -0.74 30.18 -29.27
C ALA A 732 -2.07 29.40 -29.29
N GLN A 733 -2.95 29.65 -28.30
CA GLN A 733 -4.28 29.02 -28.26
C GLN A 733 -5.20 29.53 -29.39
N ALA A 734 -5.16 30.81 -29.71
CA ALA A 734 -5.97 31.38 -30.77
C ALA A 734 -5.59 30.85 -32.15
N ARG A 735 -4.27 30.67 -32.42
CA ARG A 735 -3.76 30.06 -33.65
C ARG A 735 -4.21 28.60 -33.76
N HIS A 736 -4.08 27.83 -32.68
CA HIS A 736 -4.49 26.42 -32.66
C HIS A 736 -6.01 26.27 -32.88
N ALA A 737 -6.82 27.17 -32.33
CA ALA A 737 -8.27 27.18 -32.54
C ALA A 737 -8.63 27.52 -34.00
N ALA A 738 -7.89 28.45 -34.63
CA ALA A 738 -8.07 28.81 -36.04
C ALA A 738 -7.63 27.69 -37.00
N GLU A 739 -6.54 26.99 -36.72
CA GLU A 739 -6.05 25.83 -37.50
C GLU A 739 -7.06 24.67 -37.45
N ILE A 740 -7.65 24.38 -36.28
CA ILE A 740 -8.70 23.36 -36.13
C ILE A 740 -9.94 23.76 -36.96
N ALA A 741 -10.35 25.03 -36.89
CA ALA A 741 -11.50 25.51 -37.68
C ALA A 741 -11.30 25.37 -39.17
N GLN A 742 -10.07 25.65 -39.70
CA GLN A 742 -9.71 25.48 -41.09
C GLN A 742 -9.57 24.01 -41.54
N SER A 743 -9.25 23.08 -40.63
CA SER A 743 -9.15 21.66 -40.92
C SER A 743 -10.49 20.93 -40.97
N VAL A 744 -11.58 21.58 -40.59
CA VAL A 744 -12.97 21.04 -40.55
C VAL A 744 -13.80 21.56 -41.73
N GLU A 745 -13.36 22.62 -42.46
CA GLU A 745 -13.87 23.03 -43.75
C GLU A 745 -13.15 22.26 -44.89
#